data_bc90a2844585cb4b43596b2b77fed639
#
_entry.id   bc90a2844585cb4b43596b2b77fed639
#
_cell.length_a   1.000
_cell.length_b   1.000
_cell.length_c   1.000
_cell.angle_alpha   90.00
_cell.angle_beta   90.00
_cell.angle_gamma   90.00
#
_symmetry.space_group_name_H-M   'P 1'
#
loop_
_entity.id
_entity.type
_entity.pdbx_description
1 polymer ?
#
loop_
_entity_poly.entity_id
_entity_poly.type
_entity_poly.pdbx_seq_one_letter_code
_entity_poly.pdbx_strand_id
1 'polypeptide(L)'
;MKLGLDIGSTRIKCVVLDDENKLIYSTYERHYSRITEKIAEILALVRTRIDGVENALVALSGSAGMGVAESVGVDFIQEVYATRVAANTFIPGTDVIIELGGEDAKILFLTNGLEVRMNGTCAGGTGAFIDQMATLLNVKLEDMDELAKQHEKTYTIASRCGVFAKTDIQPLLNQGARKSDIAESIFNAVVSQTVAGLAQGREIEGQIVYLGGPLTFMSELRNCFDRTLGTKGICPENSLYYVACGAALCAEKTIDFDEVIEKVKNYRGSGNFAFNQPLFKNEEEYKEFCDRHAKADVKQKELKGYTGKAYIGMDAGSTTVKGVVLNDDGELLYSKYLPSKGNPVEIMKQFLDEVYEINPEINVVSSAVTGYGEDIVKNAFAVDYGIVETIAHFTAAKYFMPDVEFIIDIGGQDIKCFKIHNGAIDNIFLNEACSSGCGSFLQTFANALGYEIADFAKLGLFAKRPVDLGSRCTVFMNSSVKQAQKDGATIEDISAGLSLSVVKNALYKVIRASSPDELGKRVVVQGGTFLNDAVLRAFEQEMGVEVVRPNIAGLMGAYGAALYAKKKSKGVGKSTITDKKGLDEFVHEIKVANCGMCNNNCRLTINSFGKGRKFIAGNRCERPITKKAPANDMNMYAYKLNLIDSYKPVEGIRGKLGIPMALNMYELYPFWYRFFTELKFEVFHSPYSTRKLYQRGQQTIPSDTVCFPAKLVHGHIQTLIDMGAETIFYPCLSYNFDEHLGDNHYNCPVVAYYPEVIKNNMKDIRKVHFIKEYFGIHRPNDFPKKAYERLSFHFPDLTLNEVRNAAKLAYQEQENYRKKVIDKGNEIIAKAEKEGKKIFVLAGRPYHIDPEINHGIDRLISGFDVAIVSEDVVSPRAEHFRTHVLNQWTYHARLYAAAKYVTERKDMELVQLVSFGCGVDAITTDEVREILESKNKIYTQIKIDEITNLGAVKIRIRSLLAALEND
;
A
#
# COMPACT_ATOMS: atom_id res chain seq x y z
N MET A 1 27.07 -18.01 -38.50
CA MET A 1 26.87 -17.42 -37.16
C MET A 1 25.65 -16.48 -37.11
N LYS A 2 24.98 -16.35 -35.96
CA LYS A 2 23.79 -15.51 -35.77
C LYS A 2 24.02 -14.63 -34.55
N LEU A 3 23.71 -13.34 -34.66
CA LEU A 3 23.81 -12.35 -33.58
C LEU A 3 22.42 -11.85 -33.21
N GLY A 4 22.11 -11.90 -31.95
CA GLY A 4 20.87 -11.36 -31.41
C GLY A 4 21.11 -10.31 -30.32
N LEU A 5 20.40 -9.18 -30.41
CA LEU A 5 20.40 -8.12 -29.41
C LEU A 5 19.00 -8.00 -28.79
N ASP A 6 18.93 -8.11 -27.49
CA ASP A 6 17.74 -7.76 -26.72
C ASP A 6 17.96 -6.42 -26.01
N ILE A 7 17.31 -5.37 -26.51
CA ILE A 7 17.40 -4.00 -25.99
C ILE A 7 16.22 -3.76 -25.07
N GLY A 8 16.37 -4.24 -23.82
CA GLY A 8 15.37 -4.06 -22.79
C GLY A 8 15.33 -2.64 -22.22
N SER A 9 14.39 -2.39 -21.33
CA SER A 9 14.16 -1.08 -20.70
C SER A 9 15.32 -0.59 -19.81
N THR A 10 16.12 -1.50 -19.25
CA THR A 10 17.22 -1.17 -18.33
C THR A 10 18.57 -1.72 -18.75
N ARG A 11 18.56 -2.80 -19.52
CA ARG A 11 19.79 -3.53 -19.90
C ARG A 11 19.74 -3.99 -21.35
N ILE A 12 20.92 -4.15 -21.93
CA ILE A 12 21.12 -4.74 -23.25
C ILE A 12 21.78 -6.11 -23.06
N LYS A 13 21.25 -7.09 -23.79
CA LYS A 13 21.82 -8.42 -23.89
C LYS A 13 22.24 -8.66 -25.34
N CYS A 14 23.43 -9.16 -25.54
CA CYS A 14 23.88 -9.56 -26.84
C CYS A 14 24.35 -10.99 -26.79
N VAL A 15 24.00 -11.78 -27.80
CA VAL A 15 24.45 -13.16 -27.97
C VAL A 15 24.96 -13.40 -29.39
N VAL A 16 25.90 -14.30 -29.50
CA VAL A 16 26.34 -14.87 -30.79
C VAL A 16 26.16 -16.38 -30.69
N LEU A 17 25.42 -16.94 -31.67
CA LEU A 17 25.24 -18.37 -31.86
C LEU A 17 26.10 -18.86 -33.07
N ASP A 18 26.66 -20.03 -32.96
CA ASP A 18 27.29 -20.71 -34.09
C ASP A 18 26.23 -21.32 -35.05
N ASP A 19 26.72 -22.00 -36.10
CA ASP A 19 25.82 -22.58 -37.11
C ASP A 19 25.01 -23.79 -36.56
N GLU A 20 25.46 -24.39 -35.43
CA GLU A 20 24.74 -25.43 -34.69
C GLU A 20 23.77 -24.86 -33.62
N ASN A 21 23.61 -23.53 -33.59
CA ASN A 21 22.81 -22.78 -32.60
C ASN A 21 23.34 -22.86 -31.15
N LYS A 22 24.63 -23.14 -30.96
CA LYS A 22 25.27 -23.12 -29.66
C LYS A 22 25.74 -21.70 -29.32
N LEU A 23 25.54 -21.29 -28.07
CA LEU A 23 25.96 -19.99 -27.58
C LEU A 23 27.49 -19.92 -27.44
N ILE A 24 28.15 -19.07 -28.25
CA ILE A 24 29.60 -18.86 -28.24
C ILE A 24 30.06 -17.56 -27.60
N TYR A 25 29.14 -16.59 -27.52
CA TYR A 25 29.35 -15.30 -26.83
C TYR A 25 28.09 -14.76 -26.24
N SER A 26 28.19 -14.14 -25.07
CA SER A 26 27.10 -13.40 -24.46
C SER A 26 27.58 -12.23 -23.62
N THR A 27 26.78 -11.15 -23.54
CA THR A 27 27.01 -10.02 -22.64
C THR A 27 25.69 -9.48 -22.09
N TYR A 28 25.71 -8.93 -20.88
CA TYR A 28 24.58 -8.40 -20.15
C TYR A 28 24.97 -7.10 -19.46
N GLU A 29 24.59 -5.96 -20.02
CA GLU A 29 25.05 -4.66 -19.59
C GLU A 29 23.93 -3.66 -19.34
N ARG A 30 24.10 -2.82 -18.32
CA ARG A 30 23.17 -1.73 -18.03
C ARG A 30 23.50 -0.52 -18.91
N HIS A 31 22.45 0.08 -19.52
CA HIS A 31 22.66 1.20 -20.47
C HIS A 31 22.46 2.58 -19.84
N TYR A 32 21.92 2.72 -18.63
CA TYR A 32 21.69 4.02 -17.95
C TYR A 32 21.08 5.08 -18.87
N SER A 33 20.12 4.68 -19.69
CA SER A 33 19.46 5.52 -20.73
C SER A 33 20.36 5.96 -21.88
N ARG A 34 21.65 5.54 -21.95
CA ARG A 34 22.54 5.77 -23.09
C ARG A 34 22.49 4.58 -24.04
N ILE A 35 21.32 4.34 -24.60
CA ILE A 35 21.05 3.11 -25.37
C ILE A 35 21.96 3.02 -26.59
N THR A 36 22.01 4.08 -27.40
CA THR A 36 22.78 4.12 -28.67
C THR A 36 24.28 3.98 -28.46
N GLU A 37 24.82 4.69 -27.47
CA GLU A 37 26.26 4.59 -27.13
C GLU A 37 26.58 3.16 -26.69
N LYS A 38 25.76 2.57 -25.85
CA LYS A 38 25.99 1.23 -25.30
C LYS A 38 25.86 0.13 -26.37
N ILE A 39 24.93 0.24 -27.32
CA ILE A 39 24.81 -0.68 -28.45
C ILE A 39 26.08 -0.61 -29.30
N ALA A 40 26.58 0.62 -29.62
CA ALA A 40 27.78 0.82 -30.41
C ALA A 40 29.02 0.22 -29.72
N GLU A 41 29.16 0.38 -28.39
CA GLU A 41 30.21 -0.22 -27.58
C GLU A 41 30.18 -1.76 -27.65
N ILE A 42 29.00 -2.35 -27.45
CA ILE A 42 28.80 -3.80 -27.47
C ILE A 42 29.13 -4.38 -28.85
N LEU A 43 28.64 -3.78 -29.93
CA LEU A 43 28.91 -4.24 -31.28
C LEU A 43 30.41 -4.13 -31.61
N ALA A 44 31.09 -3.04 -31.26
CA ALA A 44 32.51 -2.87 -31.43
C ALA A 44 33.32 -3.94 -30.66
N LEU A 45 32.88 -4.27 -29.45
CA LEU A 45 33.51 -5.31 -28.63
C LEU A 45 33.30 -6.71 -29.23
N VAL A 46 32.11 -7.04 -29.70
CA VAL A 46 31.80 -8.32 -30.37
C VAL A 46 32.67 -8.49 -31.60
N ARG A 47 32.78 -7.44 -32.42
CA ARG A 47 33.64 -7.46 -33.62
C ARG A 47 35.11 -7.76 -33.32
N THR A 48 35.64 -7.28 -32.20
CA THR A 48 37.04 -7.50 -31.82
C THR A 48 37.26 -8.85 -31.16
N ARG A 49 36.24 -9.53 -30.68
CA ARG A 49 36.36 -10.78 -29.92
C ARG A 49 35.97 -12.05 -30.68
N ILE A 50 35.17 -11.90 -31.72
CA ILE A 50 34.58 -13.03 -32.46
C ILE A 50 35.00 -12.94 -33.92
N ASP A 51 35.88 -13.83 -34.35
CA ASP A 51 36.33 -13.91 -35.72
C ASP A 51 35.18 -14.35 -36.65
N GLY A 52 34.99 -13.65 -37.77
CA GLY A 52 33.98 -13.97 -38.79
C GLY A 52 32.59 -13.45 -38.46
N VAL A 53 32.41 -12.66 -37.38
CA VAL A 53 31.13 -12.08 -36.96
C VAL A 53 30.61 -11.02 -37.93
N GLU A 54 31.48 -10.43 -38.76
CA GLU A 54 31.09 -9.50 -39.83
C GLU A 54 30.17 -10.11 -40.89
N ASN A 55 30.10 -11.40 -40.99
CA ASN A 55 29.19 -12.16 -41.84
C ASN A 55 27.99 -12.76 -41.09
N ALA A 56 27.79 -12.42 -39.84
CA ALA A 56 26.70 -12.95 -39.04
C ALA A 56 25.34 -12.40 -39.53
N LEU A 57 24.30 -13.23 -39.39
CA LEU A 57 22.93 -12.77 -39.48
C LEU A 57 22.53 -12.05 -38.20
N VAL A 58 21.90 -10.90 -38.31
CA VAL A 58 21.61 -10.04 -37.12
C VAL A 58 20.14 -9.71 -37.01
N ALA A 59 19.59 -9.84 -35.78
CA ALA A 59 18.27 -9.36 -35.44
C ALA A 59 18.26 -8.69 -34.07
N LEU A 60 17.35 -7.71 -33.92
CA LEU A 60 17.14 -6.99 -32.70
C LEU A 60 15.77 -7.38 -32.09
N SER A 61 15.69 -7.31 -30.77
CA SER A 61 14.49 -7.47 -29.99
C SER A 61 14.48 -6.48 -28.82
N GLY A 62 13.45 -6.53 -27.98
CA GLY A 62 13.34 -5.72 -26.78
C GLY A 62 12.57 -4.43 -26.96
N SER A 63 12.00 -3.94 -25.86
CA SER A 63 11.09 -2.80 -25.83
C SER A 63 11.67 -1.48 -26.38
N ALA A 64 12.99 -1.31 -26.35
CA ALA A 64 13.68 -0.13 -26.89
C ALA A 64 14.38 -0.39 -28.24
N GLY A 65 14.24 -1.59 -28.81
CA GLY A 65 14.97 -2.01 -30.00
C GLY A 65 14.35 -1.62 -31.34
N MET A 66 13.03 -1.40 -31.41
CA MET A 66 12.30 -1.24 -32.68
C MET A 66 12.82 -0.03 -33.51
N GLY A 67 12.88 1.16 -32.92
CA GLY A 67 13.35 2.34 -33.66
C GLY A 67 14.83 2.25 -34.05
N VAL A 68 15.64 1.57 -33.27
CA VAL A 68 17.04 1.30 -33.63
C VAL A 68 17.08 0.32 -34.80
N ALA A 69 16.35 -0.77 -34.78
CA ALA A 69 16.30 -1.79 -35.83
C ALA A 69 15.88 -1.16 -37.17
N GLU A 70 14.84 -0.33 -37.18
CA GLU A 70 14.39 0.42 -38.35
C GLU A 70 15.49 1.36 -38.89
N SER A 71 16.20 2.09 -37.99
CA SER A 71 17.23 3.06 -38.39
C SER A 71 18.46 2.40 -39.02
N VAL A 72 18.80 1.20 -38.56
CA VAL A 72 19.95 0.46 -39.08
C VAL A 72 19.59 -0.54 -40.19
N GLY A 73 18.32 -0.83 -40.42
CA GLY A 73 17.82 -1.69 -41.48
C GLY A 73 17.91 -3.19 -41.21
N VAL A 74 17.92 -3.62 -39.92
CA VAL A 74 17.88 -5.02 -39.49
C VAL A 74 16.52 -5.47 -39.05
N ASP A 75 16.34 -6.78 -38.91
CA ASP A 75 15.05 -7.34 -38.49
C ASP A 75 14.77 -7.08 -37.02
N PHE A 76 13.54 -6.67 -36.73
CA PHE A 76 13.05 -6.59 -35.36
C PHE A 76 12.17 -7.79 -35.03
N ILE A 77 12.54 -8.58 -34.05
CA ILE A 77 11.80 -9.76 -33.60
C ILE A 77 11.07 -9.42 -32.30
N GLN A 78 9.76 -9.61 -32.31
CA GLN A 78 8.93 -9.36 -31.12
C GLN A 78 9.35 -10.29 -29.96
N GLU A 79 9.50 -9.72 -28.76
CA GLU A 79 10.07 -10.38 -27.57
C GLU A 79 9.46 -11.74 -27.24
N VAL A 80 8.10 -11.79 -27.20
CA VAL A 80 7.37 -13.02 -26.88
C VAL A 80 7.60 -14.11 -27.93
N TYR A 81 7.65 -13.72 -29.20
CA TYR A 81 7.95 -14.66 -30.27
C TYR A 81 9.38 -15.19 -30.17
N ALA A 82 10.36 -14.31 -29.89
CA ALA A 82 11.74 -14.70 -29.66
C ALA A 82 11.87 -15.67 -28.48
N THR A 83 11.25 -15.37 -27.33
CA THR A 83 11.24 -16.25 -26.15
C THR A 83 10.67 -17.64 -26.49
N ARG A 84 9.56 -17.69 -27.24
CA ARG A 84 8.95 -18.95 -27.68
C ARG A 84 9.89 -19.77 -28.59
N VAL A 85 10.50 -19.13 -29.57
CA VAL A 85 11.43 -19.80 -30.49
C VAL A 85 12.61 -20.40 -29.74
N ALA A 86 13.21 -19.63 -28.83
CA ALA A 86 14.31 -20.11 -27.99
C ALA A 86 13.89 -21.29 -27.08
N ALA A 87 12.73 -21.18 -26.42
CA ALA A 87 12.22 -22.24 -25.55
C ALA A 87 11.97 -23.54 -26.32
N ASN A 88 11.30 -23.46 -27.46
CA ASN A 88 11.05 -24.62 -28.31
C ASN A 88 12.35 -25.29 -28.83
N THR A 89 13.38 -24.48 -29.08
CA THR A 89 14.68 -24.96 -29.55
C THR A 89 15.51 -25.61 -28.43
N PHE A 90 15.58 -24.97 -27.26
CA PHE A 90 16.51 -25.39 -26.20
C PHE A 90 15.85 -26.26 -25.12
N ILE A 91 14.53 -26.17 -24.94
CA ILE A 91 13.77 -26.96 -23.96
C ILE A 91 12.45 -27.45 -24.59
N PRO A 92 12.53 -28.45 -25.50
CA PRO A 92 11.32 -29.02 -26.10
C PRO A 92 10.37 -29.56 -25.03
N GLY A 93 9.07 -29.38 -25.22
CA GLY A 93 8.05 -29.83 -24.28
C GLY A 93 7.72 -28.84 -23.15
N THR A 94 8.20 -27.61 -23.23
CA THR A 94 7.80 -26.53 -22.29
C THR A 94 6.32 -26.23 -22.41
N ASP A 95 5.57 -26.31 -21.29
CA ASP A 95 4.15 -25.99 -21.21
C ASP A 95 3.92 -24.53 -20.83
N VAL A 96 4.68 -24.01 -19.85
CA VAL A 96 4.55 -22.65 -19.34
C VAL A 96 5.91 -22.00 -19.15
N ILE A 97 6.03 -20.74 -19.55
CA ILE A 97 7.19 -19.90 -19.27
C ILE A 97 6.77 -18.79 -18.31
N ILE A 98 7.48 -18.63 -17.20
CA ILE A 98 7.40 -17.48 -16.32
C ILE A 98 8.67 -16.67 -16.51
N GLU A 99 8.54 -15.46 -17.07
CA GLU A 99 9.64 -14.54 -17.30
C GLU A 99 9.48 -13.29 -16.46
N LEU A 100 10.48 -13.01 -15.63
CA LEU A 100 10.59 -11.75 -14.88
C LEU A 100 11.71 -10.90 -15.46
N GLY A 101 11.32 -9.83 -16.13
CA GLY A 101 12.24 -8.84 -16.66
C GLY A 101 12.62 -7.75 -15.66
N GLY A 102 13.29 -6.71 -16.14
CA GLY A 102 13.61 -5.53 -15.34
C GLY A 102 12.35 -4.74 -14.93
N GLU A 103 11.41 -4.56 -15.84
CA GLU A 103 10.20 -3.76 -15.64
C GLU A 103 8.91 -4.47 -16.05
N ASP A 104 9.02 -5.63 -16.64
CA ASP A 104 7.89 -6.45 -17.09
C ASP A 104 7.94 -7.85 -16.46
N ALA A 105 6.77 -8.42 -16.32
CA ALA A 105 6.57 -9.82 -15.94
C ALA A 105 5.62 -10.46 -16.97
N LYS A 106 5.92 -11.67 -17.39
CA LYS A 106 5.16 -12.38 -18.42
C LYS A 106 4.93 -13.83 -18.02
N ILE A 107 3.74 -14.35 -18.34
CA ILE A 107 3.46 -15.78 -18.34
C ILE A 107 3.03 -16.17 -19.75
N LEU A 108 3.77 -17.08 -20.36
CA LEU A 108 3.46 -17.64 -21.66
C LEU A 108 2.94 -19.06 -21.47
N PHE A 109 1.74 -19.34 -21.90
CA PHE A 109 1.17 -20.68 -21.98
C PHE A 109 1.35 -21.19 -23.41
N LEU A 110 2.05 -22.30 -23.56
CA LEU A 110 2.39 -22.88 -24.88
C LEU A 110 1.50 -24.06 -25.26
N THR A 111 0.77 -24.63 -24.32
CA THR A 111 -0.20 -25.72 -24.54
C THR A 111 -1.50 -25.18 -25.15
N ASN A 112 -2.00 -25.86 -26.19
CA ASN A 112 -3.23 -25.50 -26.92
C ASN A 112 -3.17 -24.13 -27.63
N GLY A 113 -1.99 -23.73 -28.12
CA GLY A 113 -1.71 -22.44 -28.75
C GLY A 113 -0.93 -21.50 -27.83
N LEU A 114 -0.44 -20.39 -28.42
CA LEU A 114 0.27 -19.38 -27.63
C LEU A 114 -0.71 -18.42 -26.98
N GLU A 115 -0.77 -18.41 -25.66
CA GLU A 115 -1.42 -17.35 -24.88
C GLU A 115 -0.39 -16.62 -24.05
N VAL A 116 -0.38 -15.29 -24.15
CA VAL A 116 0.58 -14.42 -23.44
C VAL A 116 -0.18 -13.55 -22.47
N ARG A 117 0.28 -13.52 -21.25
CA ARG A 117 -0.20 -12.61 -20.22
C ARG A 117 0.97 -11.84 -19.64
N MET A 118 0.87 -10.53 -19.64
CA MET A 118 1.93 -9.65 -19.17
C MET A 118 1.36 -8.46 -18.42
N ASN A 119 2.15 -7.94 -17.48
CA ASN A 119 1.83 -6.69 -16.82
C ASN A 119 2.10 -5.53 -17.79
N GLY A 120 1.05 -4.88 -18.30
CA GLY A 120 1.20 -3.80 -19.28
C GLY A 120 1.67 -2.47 -18.72
N THR A 121 1.51 -2.21 -17.42
CA THR A 121 1.66 -0.86 -16.85
C THR A 121 2.26 -0.80 -15.44
N CYS A 122 2.37 -1.93 -14.73
CA CYS A 122 2.82 -1.94 -13.33
C CYS A 122 4.14 -2.70 -13.19
N ALA A 123 5.16 -2.04 -12.64
CA ALA A 123 6.45 -2.67 -12.33
C ALA A 123 6.43 -3.60 -11.09
N GLY A 124 5.28 -3.76 -10.44
CA GLY A 124 5.13 -4.72 -9.35
C GLY A 124 5.36 -6.16 -9.85
N GLY A 125 6.09 -6.95 -9.08
CA GLY A 125 6.46 -8.31 -9.49
C GLY A 125 7.65 -8.38 -10.46
N THR A 126 8.39 -7.30 -10.66
CA THR A 126 9.53 -7.23 -11.59
C THR A 126 10.87 -7.00 -10.90
N GLY A 127 11.96 -7.07 -11.64
CA GLY A 127 13.31 -6.80 -11.13
C GLY A 127 13.46 -5.39 -10.57
N ALA A 128 12.86 -4.38 -11.19
CA ALA A 128 12.87 -3.01 -10.69
C ALA A 128 12.17 -2.86 -9.34
N PHE A 129 11.13 -3.64 -9.10
CA PHE A 129 10.48 -3.70 -7.80
C PHE A 129 11.44 -4.25 -6.73
N ILE A 130 12.10 -5.37 -7.01
CA ILE A 130 13.07 -5.99 -6.08
C ILE A 130 14.23 -5.04 -5.80
N ASP A 131 14.77 -4.36 -6.82
CA ASP A 131 15.85 -3.37 -6.70
C ASP A 131 15.45 -2.18 -5.79
N GLN A 132 14.24 -1.67 -5.98
CA GLN A 132 13.68 -0.63 -5.08
C GLN A 132 13.53 -1.11 -3.64
N MET A 133 13.14 -2.37 -3.43
CA MET A 133 13.01 -2.94 -2.09
C MET A 133 14.37 -3.22 -1.44
N ALA A 134 15.37 -3.64 -2.21
CA ALA A 134 16.75 -3.79 -1.73
C ALA A 134 17.31 -2.43 -1.26
N THR A 135 17.07 -1.38 -2.04
CA THR A 135 17.42 0.00 -1.66
C THR A 135 16.72 0.43 -0.35
N LEU A 136 15.42 0.12 -0.19
CA LEU A 136 14.67 0.41 1.03
C LEU A 136 15.23 -0.32 2.25
N LEU A 137 15.67 -1.57 2.08
CA LEU A 137 16.32 -2.37 3.12
C LEU A 137 17.77 -1.92 3.39
N ASN A 138 18.31 -1.04 2.56
CA ASN A 138 19.73 -0.67 2.56
C ASN A 138 20.64 -1.91 2.48
N VAL A 139 20.40 -2.73 1.44
CA VAL A 139 21.19 -3.90 1.07
C VAL A 139 21.45 -3.87 -0.45
N LYS A 140 22.50 -4.51 -0.90
CA LYS A 140 22.74 -4.66 -2.34
C LYS A 140 21.77 -5.66 -2.94
N LEU A 141 21.42 -5.49 -4.21
CA LEU A 141 20.50 -6.39 -4.90
C LEU A 141 21.02 -7.84 -4.92
N GLU A 142 22.33 -7.98 -5.08
CA GLU A 142 23.01 -9.28 -5.10
C GLU A 142 22.91 -10.03 -3.77
N ASP A 143 22.78 -9.32 -2.65
CA ASP A 143 22.72 -9.89 -1.31
C ASP A 143 21.28 -10.30 -0.90
N MET A 144 20.25 -9.89 -1.68
CA MET A 144 18.85 -10.13 -1.35
C MET A 144 18.50 -11.63 -1.25
N ASP A 145 19.04 -12.45 -2.14
CA ASP A 145 18.79 -13.90 -2.16
C ASP A 145 19.33 -14.59 -0.91
N GLU A 146 20.59 -14.32 -0.56
CA GLU A 146 21.22 -14.88 0.64
C GLU A 146 20.57 -14.37 1.93
N LEU A 147 20.11 -13.14 1.92
CA LEU A 147 19.38 -12.57 3.06
C LEU A 147 18.03 -13.27 3.26
N ALA A 148 17.29 -13.49 2.17
CA ALA A 148 15.98 -14.17 2.21
C ALA A 148 16.09 -15.62 2.72
N LYS A 149 17.15 -16.36 2.37
CA LYS A 149 17.39 -17.72 2.88
C LYS A 149 17.48 -17.81 4.41
N GLN A 150 17.85 -16.71 5.09
CA GLN A 150 18.00 -16.64 6.54
C GLN A 150 16.71 -16.25 7.29
N HIS A 151 15.57 -16.23 6.61
CA HIS A 151 14.31 -15.85 7.24
C HIS A 151 13.84 -16.85 8.29
N GLU A 152 13.20 -16.35 9.31
CA GLU A 152 12.48 -17.14 10.33
C GLU A 152 10.97 -16.86 10.29
N LYS A 153 10.59 -15.72 9.71
CA LYS A 153 9.22 -15.23 9.65
C LYS A 153 8.93 -14.63 8.29
N THR A 154 7.67 -14.77 7.85
CA THR A 154 7.16 -14.09 6.67
C THR A 154 6.11 -13.08 7.10
N TYR A 155 6.25 -11.84 6.64
CA TYR A 155 5.24 -10.79 6.80
C TYR A 155 4.33 -10.75 5.57
N THR A 156 3.12 -10.33 5.76
CA THR A 156 2.24 -10.05 4.65
C THR A 156 2.58 -8.67 4.09
N ILE A 157 2.95 -8.61 2.82
CA ILE A 157 3.24 -7.38 2.07
C ILE A 157 2.25 -7.33 0.90
N ALA A 158 1.71 -6.14 0.60
CA ALA A 158 0.77 -5.97 -0.50
C ALA A 158 1.39 -6.41 -1.83
N SER A 159 0.71 -7.32 -2.50
CA SER A 159 1.11 -7.87 -3.79
C SER A 159 0.55 -7.06 -4.98
N ARG A 160 0.37 -5.74 -4.84
CA ARG A 160 -0.27 -4.91 -5.88
C ARG A 160 0.71 -4.02 -6.62
N CYS A 161 1.40 -3.12 -5.95
CA CYS A 161 2.41 -2.30 -6.59
C CYS A 161 3.52 -1.92 -5.61
N GLY A 162 4.71 -1.58 -6.14
CA GLY A 162 5.87 -1.25 -5.34
C GLY A 162 5.67 -0.10 -4.36
N VAL A 163 4.73 0.80 -4.64
CA VAL A 163 4.40 1.91 -3.75
C VAL A 163 3.70 1.42 -2.48
N PHE A 164 2.70 0.54 -2.62
CA PHE A 164 2.02 -0.06 -1.47
C PHE A 164 2.94 -0.97 -0.67
N ALA A 165 3.77 -1.78 -1.35
CA ALA A 165 4.75 -2.62 -0.68
C ALA A 165 5.73 -1.81 0.19
N LYS A 166 6.20 -0.65 -0.29
CA LYS A 166 7.02 0.28 0.52
C LYS A 166 6.29 0.75 1.78
N THR A 167 5.02 1.09 1.65
CA THR A 167 4.18 1.56 2.77
C THR A 167 4.01 0.47 3.83
N ASP A 168 3.98 -0.81 3.44
CA ASP A 168 3.90 -1.93 4.37
C ASP A 168 5.25 -2.27 5.01
N ILE A 169 6.32 -2.22 4.23
CA ILE A 169 7.67 -2.60 4.68
C ILE A 169 8.24 -1.59 5.67
N GLN A 170 8.06 -0.30 5.42
CA GLN A 170 8.70 0.74 6.22
C GLN A 170 8.27 0.72 7.70
N PRO A 171 6.98 0.57 8.04
CA PRO A 171 6.56 0.38 9.42
C PRO A 171 7.15 -0.87 10.08
N LEU A 172 7.29 -1.97 9.33
CA LEU A 172 7.91 -3.19 9.83
C LEU A 172 9.38 -2.95 10.23
N LEU A 173 10.13 -2.26 9.39
CA LEU A 173 11.50 -1.84 9.68
C LEU A 173 11.56 -0.94 10.91
N ASN A 174 10.71 0.05 10.99
CA ASN A 174 10.63 0.99 12.13
C ASN A 174 10.24 0.30 13.45
N GLN A 175 9.55 -0.83 13.37
CA GLN A 175 9.20 -1.68 14.51
C GLN A 175 10.28 -2.73 14.85
N GLY A 176 11.40 -2.71 14.16
CA GLY A 176 12.53 -3.59 14.40
C GLY A 176 12.39 -5.00 13.79
N ALA A 177 11.63 -5.15 12.70
CA ALA A 177 11.57 -6.40 11.96
C ALA A 177 12.93 -6.73 11.31
N ARG A 178 13.29 -8.01 11.27
CA ARG A 178 14.55 -8.46 10.67
C ARG A 178 14.50 -8.28 9.14
N LYS A 179 15.59 -7.79 8.56
CA LYS A 179 15.69 -7.60 7.11
C LYS A 179 15.56 -8.90 6.33
N SER A 180 16.05 -10.02 6.88
CA SER A 180 15.91 -11.36 6.29
C SER A 180 14.43 -11.77 6.13
N ASP A 181 13.64 -11.55 7.17
CA ASP A 181 12.21 -11.84 7.16
C ASP A 181 11.47 -10.98 6.13
N ILE A 182 11.87 -9.71 6.00
CA ILE A 182 11.30 -8.79 5.03
C ILE A 182 11.71 -9.16 3.61
N ALA A 183 12.97 -9.57 3.37
CA ALA A 183 13.45 -9.98 2.06
C ALA A 183 12.65 -11.16 1.50
N GLU A 184 12.43 -12.20 2.31
CA GLU A 184 11.56 -13.33 1.93
C GLU A 184 10.12 -12.90 1.72
N SER A 185 9.61 -11.98 2.55
CA SER A 185 8.26 -11.44 2.40
C SER A 185 8.07 -10.67 1.09
N ILE A 186 9.12 -9.97 0.63
CA ILE A 186 9.16 -9.30 -0.68
C ILE A 186 9.09 -10.34 -1.81
N PHE A 187 9.85 -11.44 -1.74
CA PHE A 187 9.79 -12.49 -2.74
C PHE A 187 8.40 -13.14 -2.81
N ASN A 188 7.79 -13.42 -1.67
CA ASN A 188 6.42 -13.91 -1.63
C ASN A 188 5.41 -12.91 -2.24
N ALA A 189 5.60 -11.61 -2.04
CA ALA A 189 4.75 -10.58 -2.66
C ALA A 189 4.92 -10.55 -4.20
N VAL A 190 6.15 -10.67 -4.71
CA VAL A 190 6.46 -10.79 -6.14
C VAL A 190 5.74 -11.99 -6.75
N VAL A 191 5.87 -13.16 -6.12
CA VAL A 191 5.22 -14.40 -6.58
C VAL A 191 3.70 -14.27 -6.57
N SER A 192 3.14 -13.79 -5.46
CA SER A 192 1.68 -13.60 -5.34
C SER A 192 1.15 -12.65 -6.41
N GLN A 193 1.86 -11.56 -6.69
CA GLN A 193 1.47 -10.61 -7.72
C GLN A 193 1.58 -11.21 -9.13
N THR A 194 2.64 -11.95 -9.42
CA THR A 194 2.82 -12.58 -10.73
C THR A 194 1.75 -13.64 -10.95
N VAL A 195 1.52 -14.52 -9.99
CA VAL A 195 0.53 -15.60 -10.13
C VAL A 195 -0.89 -15.03 -10.14
N ALA A 196 -1.30 -14.24 -9.16
CA ALA A 196 -2.68 -13.75 -9.09
C ALA A 196 -2.97 -12.70 -10.19
N GLY A 197 -2.02 -11.81 -10.48
CA GLY A 197 -2.21 -10.75 -11.45
C GLY A 197 -2.16 -11.20 -12.90
N LEU A 198 -1.36 -12.20 -13.24
CA LEU A 198 -1.16 -12.66 -14.62
C LEU A 198 -1.87 -13.97 -14.94
N ALA A 199 -1.89 -14.95 -14.03
CA ALA A 199 -2.58 -16.22 -14.32
C ALA A 199 -4.11 -16.03 -14.42
N GLN A 200 -4.70 -15.09 -13.66
CA GLN A 200 -6.12 -14.73 -13.74
C GLN A 200 -7.07 -15.94 -13.79
N GLY A 201 -6.85 -16.87 -12.88
CA GLY A 201 -7.64 -18.10 -12.79
C GLY A 201 -7.24 -19.24 -13.73
N ARG A 202 -6.27 -19.03 -14.65
CA ARG A 202 -5.70 -20.14 -15.45
C ARG A 202 -4.66 -20.88 -14.62
N GLU A 203 -4.75 -22.21 -14.60
CA GLU A 203 -3.78 -23.05 -13.90
C GLU A 203 -2.41 -22.99 -14.58
N ILE A 204 -1.36 -22.92 -13.76
CA ILE A 204 0.04 -23.00 -14.19
C ILE A 204 0.47 -24.43 -13.87
N GLU A 205 0.50 -25.28 -14.88
CA GLU A 205 0.79 -26.71 -14.74
C GLU A 205 1.67 -27.24 -15.88
N GLY A 206 2.22 -28.44 -15.74
CA GLY A 206 3.13 -29.04 -16.72
C GLY A 206 4.58 -28.66 -16.48
N GLN A 207 5.39 -28.65 -17.56
CA GLN A 207 6.79 -28.27 -17.52
C GLN A 207 6.94 -26.74 -17.51
N ILE A 208 7.26 -26.18 -16.35
CA ILE A 208 7.42 -24.75 -16.12
C ILE A 208 8.87 -24.35 -16.29
N VAL A 209 9.13 -23.29 -17.07
CA VAL A 209 10.47 -22.74 -17.32
C VAL A 209 10.55 -21.33 -16.75
N TYR A 210 11.60 -21.07 -15.94
CA TYR A 210 11.91 -19.77 -15.34
C TYR A 210 12.94 -19.01 -16.17
N LEU A 211 12.59 -17.80 -16.61
CA LEU A 211 13.46 -16.95 -17.43
C LEU A 211 13.56 -15.52 -16.85
N GLY A 212 14.54 -14.78 -17.33
CA GLY A 212 14.78 -13.38 -16.95
C GLY A 212 15.68 -13.21 -15.73
N GLY A 213 16.21 -12.00 -15.56
CA GLY A 213 17.26 -11.71 -14.57
C GLY A 213 16.90 -12.10 -13.13
N PRO A 214 15.77 -11.65 -12.57
CA PRO A 214 15.38 -12.00 -11.21
C PRO A 214 15.32 -13.50 -10.97
N LEU A 215 14.71 -14.26 -11.87
CA LEU A 215 14.61 -15.71 -11.73
C LEU A 215 15.93 -16.44 -12.00
N THR A 216 16.83 -15.85 -12.81
CA THR A 216 18.17 -16.41 -13.03
C THR A 216 19.04 -16.30 -11.77
N PHE A 217 19.07 -15.11 -11.14
CA PHE A 217 20.03 -14.81 -10.06
C PHE A 217 19.50 -15.15 -8.66
N MET A 218 18.18 -15.21 -8.45
CA MET A 218 17.58 -15.36 -7.11
C MET A 218 16.95 -16.75 -6.94
N SER A 219 17.71 -17.63 -6.29
CA SER A 219 17.28 -19.02 -6.05
C SER A 219 16.08 -19.12 -5.09
N GLU A 220 16.05 -18.28 -4.05
CA GLU A 220 14.94 -18.27 -3.07
C GLU A 220 13.66 -17.74 -3.71
N LEU A 221 13.75 -16.79 -4.65
CA LEU A 221 12.59 -16.35 -5.42
C LEU A 221 11.96 -17.52 -6.23
N ARG A 222 12.80 -18.36 -6.87
CA ARG A 222 12.31 -19.58 -7.53
C ARG A 222 11.67 -20.56 -6.55
N ASN A 223 12.27 -20.76 -5.37
CA ASN A 223 11.70 -21.58 -4.33
C ASN A 223 10.34 -21.06 -3.85
N CYS A 224 10.12 -19.74 -3.81
CA CYS A 224 8.82 -19.15 -3.52
C CYS A 224 7.79 -19.49 -4.60
N PHE A 225 8.16 -19.45 -5.89
CA PHE A 225 7.29 -19.92 -6.98
C PHE A 225 6.97 -21.40 -6.83
N ASP A 226 7.98 -22.24 -6.62
CA ASP A 226 7.78 -23.70 -6.48
C ASP A 226 6.84 -24.02 -5.31
N ARG A 227 6.98 -23.35 -4.17
CA ARG A 227 6.08 -23.50 -3.01
C ARG A 227 4.66 -23.06 -3.33
N THR A 228 4.50 -21.96 -4.06
CA THR A 228 3.19 -21.40 -4.39
C THR A 228 2.45 -22.23 -5.43
N LEU A 229 3.17 -22.74 -6.43
CA LEU A 229 2.62 -23.54 -7.53
C LEU A 229 2.49 -25.03 -7.17
N GLY A 230 3.19 -25.48 -6.11
CA GLY A 230 3.20 -26.89 -5.71
C GLY A 230 3.95 -27.80 -6.68
N THR A 231 4.77 -27.25 -7.56
CA THR A 231 5.60 -27.95 -8.54
C THR A 231 6.93 -27.26 -8.73
N LYS A 232 7.95 -28.02 -9.19
CA LYS A 232 9.29 -27.49 -9.42
C LYS A 232 9.43 -27.01 -10.86
N GLY A 233 9.83 -25.75 -11.03
CA GLY A 233 10.18 -25.21 -12.34
C GLY A 233 11.65 -25.42 -12.71
N ILE A 234 11.96 -25.27 -13.99
CA ILE A 234 13.31 -25.41 -14.57
C ILE A 234 13.87 -24.01 -14.87
N CYS A 235 15.04 -23.70 -14.33
CA CYS A 235 15.80 -22.51 -14.71
C CYS A 235 17.01 -22.97 -15.56
N PRO A 236 17.00 -22.81 -16.89
CA PRO A 236 18.09 -23.25 -17.74
C PRO A 236 19.35 -22.38 -17.55
N GLU A 237 20.52 -22.93 -17.88
CA GLU A 237 21.81 -22.24 -17.70
C GLU A 237 21.85 -20.87 -18.38
N ASN A 238 21.28 -20.74 -19.57
CA ASN A 238 21.23 -19.51 -20.34
C ASN A 238 19.91 -18.73 -20.20
N SER A 239 19.16 -18.94 -19.12
CA SER A 239 17.85 -18.34 -18.84
C SER A 239 17.78 -16.82 -19.02
N LEU A 240 18.91 -16.15 -18.84
CA LEU A 240 19.06 -14.71 -18.98
C LEU A 240 18.95 -14.22 -20.43
N TYR A 241 19.34 -15.07 -21.39
CA TYR A 241 19.55 -14.67 -22.78
C TYR A 241 18.50 -15.19 -23.77
N TYR A 242 17.43 -15.81 -23.32
CA TYR A 242 16.45 -16.47 -24.19
C TYR A 242 15.84 -15.55 -25.24
N VAL A 243 15.54 -14.29 -24.89
CA VAL A 243 15.03 -13.31 -25.87
C VAL A 243 16.09 -13.01 -26.94
N ALA A 244 17.32 -12.75 -26.55
CA ALA A 244 18.41 -12.47 -27.49
C ALA A 244 18.72 -13.71 -28.35
N CYS A 245 18.73 -14.92 -27.75
CA CYS A 245 18.89 -16.17 -28.48
C CYS A 245 17.78 -16.39 -29.50
N GLY A 246 16.53 -16.13 -29.11
CA GLY A 246 15.39 -16.24 -30.03
C GLY A 246 15.46 -15.23 -31.16
N ALA A 247 15.89 -14.00 -30.89
CA ALA A 247 16.18 -13.01 -31.94
C ALA A 247 17.26 -13.51 -32.90
N ALA A 248 18.39 -14.03 -32.38
CA ALA A 248 19.46 -14.63 -33.19
C ALA A 248 18.97 -15.79 -34.04
N LEU A 249 18.15 -16.68 -33.48
CA LEU A 249 17.57 -17.83 -34.22
C LEU A 249 16.67 -17.38 -35.39
N CYS A 250 16.03 -16.24 -35.28
CA CYS A 250 15.15 -15.66 -36.30
C CYS A 250 15.86 -14.68 -37.26
N ALA A 251 17.15 -14.42 -37.07
CA ALA A 251 17.88 -13.48 -37.91
C ALA A 251 18.04 -13.99 -39.34
N GLU A 252 17.72 -13.14 -40.35
CA GLU A 252 17.77 -13.46 -41.76
C GLU A 252 18.69 -12.54 -42.55
N LYS A 253 19.07 -11.36 -41.99
CA LYS A 253 19.86 -10.34 -42.67
C LYS A 253 21.28 -10.24 -42.12
N THR A 254 22.25 -10.10 -43.00
CA THR A 254 23.62 -9.72 -42.68
C THR A 254 23.73 -8.20 -42.58
N ILE A 255 24.68 -7.70 -41.78
CA ILE A 255 24.95 -6.27 -41.63
C ILE A 255 26.43 -5.95 -41.89
N ASP A 256 26.68 -4.68 -42.28
CA ASP A 256 27.99 -4.07 -42.14
C ASP A 256 28.13 -3.47 -40.75
N PHE A 257 28.97 -4.03 -39.89
CA PHE A 257 29.16 -3.59 -38.51
C PHE A 257 29.60 -2.13 -38.37
N ASP A 258 30.42 -1.63 -39.27
CA ASP A 258 30.90 -0.24 -39.23
C ASP A 258 29.77 0.73 -39.58
N GLU A 259 29.00 0.41 -40.62
CA GLU A 259 27.83 1.19 -40.99
C GLU A 259 26.77 1.21 -39.89
N VAL A 260 26.49 0.08 -39.24
CA VAL A 260 25.53 -0.01 -38.14
C VAL A 260 25.98 0.76 -36.93
N ILE A 261 27.24 0.65 -36.52
CA ILE A 261 27.78 1.42 -35.41
C ILE A 261 27.64 2.92 -35.65
N GLU A 262 27.92 3.41 -36.87
CA GLU A 262 27.74 4.81 -37.22
C GLU A 262 26.28 5.24 -37.21
N LYS A 263 25.37 4.46 -37.79
CA LYS A 263 23.93 4.74 -37.78
C LYS A 263 23.38 4.80 -36.37
N VAL A 264 23.72 3.86 -35.51
CA VAL A 264 23.31 3.84 -34.10
C VAL A 264 23.80 5.08 -33.34
N LYS A 265 25.06 5.49 -33.52
CA LYS A 265 25.61 6.71 -32.89
C LYS A 265 24.87 8.00 -33.31
N ASN A 266 24.41 8.03 -34.54
CA ASN A 266 23.75 9.19 -35.12
C ASN A 266 22.21 9.19 -34.89
N TYR A 267 21.63 8.13 -34.35
CA TYR A 267 20.22 8.04 -34.07
C TYR A 267 19.78 9.06 -33.00
N ARG A 268 18.77 9.85 -33.29
CA ARG A 268 18.18 10.86 -32.41
C ARG A 268 16.67 10.67 -32.36
N GLY A 269 16.06 10.85 -31.21
CA GLY A 269 14.60 10.85 -31.05
C GLY A 269 13.93 12.04 -31.78
N SER A 270 12.60 12.05 -31.84
CA SER A 270 11.80 13.02 -32.63
C SER A 270 11.89 14.48 -32.13
N GLY A 271 12.31 14.73 -30.89
CA GLY A 271 12.40 16.07 -30.27
C GLY A 271 11.04 16.76 -29.99
N ASN A 272 9.93 16.06 -30.16
CA ASN A 272 8.57 16.61 -30.03
C ASN A 272 7.86 16.07 -28.79
N PHE A 273 7.86 16.85 -27.70
CA PHE A 273 7.18 16.54 -26.45
C PHE A 273 6.46 17.77 -25.86
N ALA A 274 5.39 17.55 -25.08
CA ALA A 274 4.68 18.61 -24.36
C ALA A 274 5.53 19.15 -23.20
N PHE A 275 5.54 20.47 -22.98
CA PHE A 275 6.35 21.11 -21.97
C PHE A 275 5.62 22.23 -21.22
N ASN A 276 6.05 22.52 -19.99
CA ASN A 276 5.58 23.59 -19.11
C ASN A 276 6.49 24.82 -19.19
N GLN A 277 6.10 25.89 -18.51
CA GLN A 277 6.92 27.08 -18.35
C GLN A 277 8.19 26.76 -17.51
N PRO A 278 9.34 27.43 -17.77
CA PRO A 278 10.53 27.32 -16.95
C PRO A 278 10.26 27.69 -15.48
N LEU A 279 10.96 27.06 -14.55
CA LEU A 279 10.84 27.38 -13.12
C LEU A 279 11.42 28.77 -12.81
N PHE A 280 12.60 29.07 -13.33
CA PHE A 280 13.22 30.38 -13.25
C PHE A 280 13.68 30.84 -14.65
N LYS A 281 13.53 32.12 -14.91
CA LYS A 281 13.94 32.72 -16.20
C LYS A 281 15.45 33.03 -16.22
N ASN A 282 16.02 33.38 -15.08
CA ASN A 282 17.42 33.76 -14.92
C ASN A 282 17.88 33.62 -13.45
N GLU A 283 19.18 33.83 -13.21
CA GLU A 283 19.77 33.74 -11.88
C GLU A 283 19.31 34.87 -10.92
N GLU A 284 18.89 36.02 -11.42
CA GLU A 284 18.39 37.14 -10.62
C GLU A 284 17.08 36.77 -9.96
N GLU A 285 16.11 36.22 -10.72
CA GLU A 285 14.84 35.72 -10.18
C GLU A 285 15.06 34.62 -9.13
N TYR A 286 16.01 33.72 -9.37
CA TYR A 286 16.36 32.68 -8.40
C TYR A 286 16.97 33.27 -7.13
N LYS A 287 17.82 34.28 -7.23
CA LYS A 287 18.41 34.95 -6.08
C LYS A 287 17.36 35.68 -5.22
N GLU A 288 16.44 36.40 -5.84
CA GLU A 288 15.33 37.07 -5.15
C GLU A 288 14.46 36.04 -4.38
N PHE A 289 14.19 34.90 -5.01
CA PHE A 289 13.48 33.77 -4.40
C PHE A 289 14.24 33.24 -3.16
N CYS A 290 15.53 32.99 -3.25
CA CYS A 290 16.36 32.52 -2.13
C CYS A 290 16.41 33.57 -0.99
N ASP A 291 16.61 34.85 -1.30
CA ASP A 291 16.65 35.93 -0.31
C ASP A 291 15.32 36.10 0.46
N ARG A 292 14.20 35.84 -0.22
CA ARG A 292 12.88 35.86 0.39
C ARG A 292 12.70 34.69 1.37
N HIS A 293 13.07 33.50 1.00
CA HIS A 293 12.92 32.30 1.87
C HIS A 293 13.92 32.30 3.03
N ALA A 294 15.08 32.91 2.89
CA ALA A 294 16.07 33.04 3.95
C ALA A 294 15.58 33.85 5.18
N LYS A 295 14.46 34.59 5.06
CA LYS A 295 13.89 35.35 6.18
C LYS A 295 13.27 34.46 7.27
N ALA A 296 12.86 33.24 6.95
CA ALA A 296 12.29 32.26 7.88
C ALA A 296 13.40 31.42 8.51
N ASP A 297 14.21 32.04 9.35
CA ASP A 297 15.42 31.44 9.94
C ASP A 297 15.27 31.17 11.44
N VAL A 298 15.82 30.04 11.90
CA VAL A 298 16.01 29.72 13.33
C VAL A 298 17.44 30.01 13.71
N LYS A 299 17.63 30.88 14.70
CA LYS A 299 18.95 31.19 15.24
C LYS A 299 19.63 29.95 15.78
N GLN A 300 20.94 29.86 15.55
CA GLN A 300 21.77 28.79 16.04
C GLN A 300 22.75 29.29 17.09
N LYS A 301 22.99 28.46 18.11
CA LYS A 301 24.05 28.66 19.12
C LYS A 301 24.84 27.37 19.26
N GLU A 302 26.07 27.45 19.70
CA GLU A 302 26.91 26.29 19.91
C GLU A 302 26.42 25.45 21.11
N LEU A 303 26.36 24.16 20.97
CA LEU A 303 26.07 23.20 22.03
C LEU A 303 27.24 23.09 23.01
N LYS A 304 28.47 23.20 22.49
CA LYS A 304 29.69 23.07 23.29
C LYS A 304 29.76 24.17 24.36
N GLY A 305 29.86 23.75 25.63
CA GLY A 305 29.93 24.70 26.78
C GLY A 305 28.61 25.39 27.13
N TYR A 306 27.48 24.97 26.54
CA TYR A 306 26.18 25.51 26.91
C TYR A 306 25.75 24.96 28.29
N THR A 307 25.41 25.83 29.24
CA THR A 307 25.07 25.50 30.63
C THR A 307 23.61 25.77 31.00
N GLY A 308 22.81 26.31 30.08
CA GLY A 308 21.39 26.60 30.29
C GLY A 308 20.52 25.35 30.19
N LYS A 309 19.20 25.56 30.28
CA LYS A 309 18.20 24.48 30.05
C LYS A 309 18.16 24.04 28.59
N ALA A 310 18.14 22.78 28.36
CA ALA A 310 18.03 22.18 27.03
C ALA A 310 16.78 21.30 26.90
N TYR A 311 16.22 21.25 25.68
CA TYR A 311 15.05 20.49 25.32
C TYR A 311 15.36 19.65 24.07
N ILE A 312 15.14 18.32 24.18
CA ILE A 312 15.42 17.41 23.08
C ILE A 312 14.11 17.05 22.37
N GLY A 313 14.11 17.21 21.05
CA GLY A 313 13.05 16.75 20.17
C GLY A 313 13.56 15.74 19.18
N MET A 314 12.81 14.66 18.97
CA MET A 314 13.14 13.58 18.06
C MET A 314 11.99 13.34 17.11
N ASP A 315 12.30 13.07 15.84
CA ASP A 315 11.34 12.62 14.85
C ASP A 315 11.86 11.33 14.22
N ALA A 316 11.26 10.22 14.62
CA ALA A 316 11.55 8.88 14.10
C ALA A 316 10.66 8.59 12.89
N GLY A 317 10.90 9.28 11.78
CA GLY A 317 10.16 9.12 10.54
C GLY A 317 10.45 7.80 9.82
N SER A 318 9.67 7.52 8.79
CA SER A 318 9.75 6.26 8.02
C SER A 318 11.06 6.13 7.21
N THR A 319 11.48 7.20 6.55
CA THR A 319 12.70 7.23 5.70
C THR A 319 13.87 7.92 6.36
N THR A 320 13.60 8.89 7.21
CA THR A 320 14.61 9.73 7.85
C THR A 320 14.33 9.88 9.34
N VAL A 321 15.41 9.99 10.10
CA VAL A 321 15.39 10.21 11.54
C VAL A 321 16.02 11.57 11.82
N LYS A 322 15.39 12.38 12.64
CA LYS A 322 15.85 13.72 12.95
C LYS A 322 15.88 13.91 14.46
N GLY A 323 16.88 14.62 14.92
CA GLY A 323 17.02 15.06 16.31
C GLY A 323 17.40 16.51 16.39
N VAL A 324 16.86 17.24 17.36
CA VAL A 324 17.21 18.64 17.67
C VAL A 324 17.38 18.82 19.15
N VAL A 325 18.24 19.76 19.51
CA VAL A 325 18.42 20.27 20.87
C VAL A 325 18.16 21.76 20.84
N LEU A 326 17.22 22.25 21.66
CA LEU A 326 16.86 23.66 21.76
C LEU A 326 17.21 24.23 23.14
N ASN A 327 17.43 25.54 23.19
CA ASN A 327 17.51 26.30 24.45
C ASN A 327 16.13 26.85 24.88
N ASP A 328 16.12 27.65 25.98
CA ASP A 328 14.91 28.31 26.48
C ASP A 328 14.32 29.34 25.50
N ASP A 329 15.10 29.90 24.60
CA ASP A 329 14.65 30.89 23.61
C ASP A 329 14.10 30.21 22.33
N GLY A 330 14.25 28.88 22.20
CA GLY A 330 13.88 28.13 21.01
C GLY A 330 14.95 28.16 19.92
N GLU A 331 16.16 28.63 20.26
CA GLU A 331 17.30 28.60 19.34
C GLU A 331 17.88 27.19 19.26
N LEU A 332 18.40 26.81 18.10
CA LEU A 332 18.93 25.50 17.80
C LEU A 332 20.38 25.39 18.33
N LEU A 333 20.60 24.48 19.29
CA LEU A 333 21.93 24.16 19.81
C LEU A 333 22.62 23.07 19.01
N TYR A 334 21.85 22.07 18.53
CA TYR A 334 22.34 20.97 17.76
C TYR A 334 21.22 20.36 16.94
N SER A 335 21.54 19.82 15.76
CA SER A 335 20.59 19.09 14.96
C SER A 335 21.26 17.99 14.14
N LYS A 336 20.50 16.93 13.89
CA LYS A 336 20.91 15.82 13.02
C LYS A 336 19.76 15.44 12.11
N TYR A 337 20.08 15.16 10.83
CA TYR A 337 19.14 14.68 9.83
C TYR A 337 19.80 13.51 9.10
N LEU A 338 19.32 12.29 9.30
CA LEU A 338 19.95 11.08 8.80
C LEU A 338 18.91 10.12 8.17
N PRO A 339 19.30 9.32 7.15
CA PRO A 339 18.49 8.21 6.66
C PRO A 339 18.21 7.22 7.78
N SER A 340 16.96 6.74 7.88
CA SER A 340 16.53 5.76 8.89
C SER A 340 17.26 4.40 8.77
N LYS A 341 17.67 4.00 7.55
CA LYS A 341 18.29 2.70 7.26
C LYS A 341 17.54 1.50 7.85
N GLY A 342 16.25 1.69 8.17
CA GLY A 342 15.40 0.67 8.78
C GLY A 342 15.68 0.38 10.27
N ASN A 343 16.48 1.21 10.95
CA ASN A 343 16.76 1.07 12.38
C ASN A 343 16.78 2.44 13.09
N PRO A 344 15.62 3.00 13.45
CA PRO A 344 15.56 4.30 14.10
C PRO A 344 16.22 4.33 15.48
N VAL A 345 16.29 3.19 16.18
CA VAL A 345 16.90 3.11 17.52
C VAL A 345 18.40 3.37 17.44
N GLU A 346 19.11 2.76 16.51
CA GLU A 346 20.56 2.95 16.35
C GLU A 346 20.92 4.39 15.95
N ILE A 347 20.13 4.96 15.03
CA ILE A 347 20.34 6.36 14.58
C ILE A 347 20.08 7.35 15.73
N MET A 348 19.03 7.12 16.53
CA MET A 348 18.76 7.97 17.70
C MET A 348 19.81 7.79 18.80
N LYS A 349 20.34 6.58 18.98
CA LYS A 349 21.48 6.36 19.88
C LYS A 349 22.67 7.19 19.44
N GLN A 350 23.02 7.13 18.16
CA GLN A 350 24.12 7.93 17.61
C GLN A 350 23.90 9.43 17.83
N PHE A 351 22.69 9.95 17.62
CA PHE A 351 22.35 11.34 17.87
C PHE A 351 22.58 11.72 19.34
N LEU A 352 22.10 10.91 20.30
CA LEU A 352 22.27 11.16 21.73
C LEU A 352 23.73 11.05 22.18
N ASP A 353 24.48 10.06 21.67
CA ASP A 353 25.91 9.92 21.93
C ASP A 353 26.67 11.18 21.53
N GLU A 354 26.43 11.71 20.31
CA GLU A 354 27.06 12.94 19.82
C GLU A 354 26.71 14.15 20.68
N VAL A 355 25.43 14.29 21.11
CA VAL A 355 25.02 15.39 22.01
C VAL A 355 25.80 15.34 23.31
N TYR A 356 25.92 14.18 23.95
CA TYR A 356 26.64 14.04 25.21
C TYR A 356 28.17 14.06 25.04
N GLU A 357 28.72 13.69 23.88
CA GLU A 357 30.15 13.85 23.58
C GLU A 357 30.53 15.32 23.41
N ILE A 358 29.68 16.13 22.75
CA ILE A 358 29.92 17.56 22.56
C ILE A 358 29.74 18.33 23.89
N ASN A 359 28.73 17.94 24.69
CA ASN A 359 28.45 18.58 25.98
C ASN A 359 28.02 17.53 27.04
N PRO A 360 28.99 16.95 27.77
CA PRO A 360 28.70 15.97 28.83
C PRO A 360 27.85 16.47 29.98
N GLU A 361 27.91 17.78 30.24
CA GLU A 361 27.23 18.47 31.35
C GLU A 361 25.90 19.11 30.93
N ILE A 362 25.35 18.77 29.75
CA ILE A 362 24.12 19.35 29.24
C ILE A 362 22.94 19.08 30.19
N ASN A 363 22.24 20.17 30.56
CA ASN A 363 21.06 20.10 31.41
C ASN A 363 19.78 19.85 30.60
N VAL A 364 19.46 18.61 30.31
CA VAL A 364 18.24 18.26 29.60
C VAL A 364 17.06 18.27 30.58
N VAL A 365 16.17 19.24 30.43
CA VAL A 365 14.99 19.43 31.28
C VAL A 365 13.83 18.55 30.85
N SER A 366 13.64 18.38 29.52
CA SER A 366 12.55 17.61 28.97
C SER A 366 12.85 17.16 27.54
N SER A 367 12.23 16.06 27.13
CA SER A 367 12.40 15.41 25.85
C SER A 367 11.07 14.95 25.27
N ALA A 368 10.93 14.96 23.96
CA ALA A 368 9.77 14.40 23.27
C ALA A 368 10.17 13.73 21.96
N VAL A 369 9.40 12.73 21.57
CA VAL A 369 9.57 12.00 20.30
C VAL A 369 8.26 11.94 19.54
N THR A 370 8.36 12.01 18.22
CA THR A 370 7.26 11.89 17.28
C THR A 370 7.62 10.96 16.11
N GLY A 371 6.68 10.75 15.18
CA GLY A 371 6.88 9.95 13.98
C GLY A 371 6.49 8.47 14.15
N TYR A 372 6.57 7.69 13.07
CA TYR A 372 6.20 6.27 13.07
C TYR A 372 6.96 5.40 14.06
N GLY A 373 8.21 5.75 14.36
CA GLY A 373 9.05 5.08 15.36
C GLY A 373 8.90 5.62 16.78
N GLU A 374 7.90 6.48 17.08
CA GLU A 374 7.69 7.11 18.39
C GLU A 374 7.76 6.10 19.54
N ASP A 375 6.94 5.06 19.48
CA ASP A 375 6.79 4.09 20.57
C ASP A 375 8.08 3.31 20.87
N ILE A 376 8.79 2.86 19.83
CA ILE A 376 10.06 2.11 20.03
C ILE A 376 11.17 3.01 20.56
N VAL A 377 11.32 4.24 20.04
CA VAL A 377 12.34 5.20 20.48
C VAL A 377 12.05 5.70 21.89
N LYS A 378 10.79 5.99 22.22
CA LYS A 378 10.37 6.35 23.57
C LYS A 378 10.74 5.29 24.59
N ASN A 379 10.46 4.03 24.30
CA ASN A 379 10.80 2.91 25.17
C ASN A 379 12.32 2.64 25.24
N ALA A 380 13.03 2.78 24.10
CA ALA A 380 14.47 2.55 24.05
C ALA A 380 15.24 3.54 24.96
N PHE A 381 14.90 4.82 24.88
CA PHE A 381 15.68 5.88 25.53
C PHE A 381 14.96 6.56 26.70
N ALA A 382 13.83 6.04 27.17
CA ALA A 382 13.02 6.61 28.25
C ALA A 382 12.65 8.08 28.02
N VAL A 383 12.28 8.45 26.78
CA VAL A 383 11.87 9.81 26.41
C VAL A 383 10.60 10.21 27.16
N ASP A 384 10.53 11.43 27.69
CA ASP A 384 9.44 11.86 28.57
C ASP A 384 8.08 11.83 27.90
N TYR A 385 7.99 12.34 26.66
CA TYR A 385 6.72 12.45 25.92
C TYR A 385 6.79 11.81 24.54
N GLY A 386 5.75 11.05 24.20
CA GLY A 386 5.45 10.72 22.81
C GLY A 386 4.31 11.59 22.33
N ILE A 387 4.45 12.22 21.18
CA ILE A 387 3.42 13.12 20.62
C ILE A 387 3.06 12.73 19.20
N VAL A 388 1.81 12.98 18.85
CA VAL A 388 1.33 12.74 17.49
C VAL A 388 2.02 13.71 16.53
N GLU A 389 2.46 13.20 15.39
CA GLU A 389 3.23 13.94 14.39
C GLU A 389 2.52 15.21 13.91
N THR A 390 1.19 15.18 13.76
CA THR A 390 0.38 16.34 13.39
C THR A 390 0.52 17.49 14.39
N ILE A 391 0.55 17.19 15.68
CA ILE A 391 0.71 18.21 16.74
C ILE A 391 2.13 18.78 16.75
N ALA A 392 3.14 17.94 16.50
CA ALA A 392 4.53 18.41 16.40
C ALA A 392 4.69 19.39 15.23
N HIS A 393 4.25 19.00 14.04
CA HIS A 393 4.32 19.85 12.83
C HIS A 393 3.54 21.17 12.98
N PHE A 394 2.33 21.10 13.54
CA PHE A 394 1.54 22.30 13.82
C PHE A 394 2.22 23.24 14.83
N THR A 395 2.77 22.67 15.90
CA THR A 395 3.49 23.45 16.92
C THR A 395 4.69 24.19 16.31
N ALA A 396 5.44 23.54 15.43
CA ALA A 396 6.56 24.15 14.73
C ALA A 396 6.11 25.23 13.73
N ALA A 397 5.08 24.99 12.94
CA ALA A 397 4.57 25.96 11.96
C ALA A 397 4.09 27.26 12.62
N LYS A 398 3.39 27.16 13.77
CA LYS A 398 2.95 28.33 14.55
C LYS A 398 4.10 29.17 15.09
N TYR A 399 5.28 28.64 15.27
CA TYR A 399 6.46 29.40 15.69
C TYR A 399 6.89 30.39 14.59
N PHE A 400 6.83 29.98 13.31
CA PHE A 400 7.20 30.85 12.19
C PHE A 400 6.05 31.74 11.70
N MET A 401 4.82 31.26 11.79
CA MET A 401 3.62 31.94 11.33
C MET A 401 2.48 31.68 12.34
N PRO A 402 2.32 32.54 13.38
CA PRO A 402 1.31 32.36 14.43
C PRO A 402 -0.13 32.28 13.91
N ASP A 403 -0.41 32.88 12.77
CA ASP A 403 -1.71 32.98 12.11
C ASP A 403 -1.79 32.12 10.84
N VAL A 404 -1.01 31.03 10.76
CA VAL A 404 -1.00 30.09 9.65
C VAL A 404 -2.41 29.54 9.35
N GLU A 405 -2.77 29.52 8.08
CA GLU A 405 -4.08 29.00 7.59
C GLU A 405 -3.95 27.59 7.02
N PHE A 406 -2.80 27.29 6.42
CA PHE A 406 -2.55 25.98 5.82
C PHE A 406 -1.09 25.55 5.99
N ILE A 407 -0.92 24.27 6.32
CA ILE A 407 0.40 23.65 6.46
C ILE A 407 0.49 22.50 5.50
N ILE A 408 1.56 22.44 4.72
CA ILE A 408 1.84 21.32 3.83
C ILE A 408 3.18 20.73 4.21
N ASP A 409 3.16 19.48 4.62
CA ASP A 409 4.34 18.67 4.89
C ASP A 409 4.49 17.61 3.81
N ILE A 410 5.57 17.70 3.02
CA ILE A 410 5.93 16.66 2.06
C ILE A 410 7.18 15.95 2.56
N GLY A 411 6.95 14.79 3.16
CA GLY A 411 7.99 13.90 3.64
C GLY A 411 8.64 13.07 2.56
N GLY A 412 9.43 12.10 2.98
CA GLY A 412 10.04 11.12 2.07
C GLY A 412 9.03 10.15 1.44
N GLN A 413 7.97 9.76 2.17
CA GLN A 413 6.99 8.77 1.71
C GLN A 413 5.52 9.16 1.90
N ASP A 414 5.25 10.21 2.63
CA ASP A 414 3.92 10.67 2.94
C ASP A 414 3.75 12.15 2.68
N ILE A 415 2.50 12.55 2.53
CA ILE A 415 2.08 13.95 2.46
C ILE A 415 1.06 14.16 3.55
N LYS A 416 1.27 15.21 4.35
CA LYS A 416 0.33 15.65 5.38
C LYS A 416 -0.01 17.10 5.14
N CYS A 417 -1.29 17.41 5.13
CA CYS A 417 -1.74 18.78 5.00
C CYS A 417 -2.74 19.08 6.12
N PHE A 418 -2.65 20.28 6.67
CA PHE A 418 -3.49 20.69 7.79
C PHE A 418 -4.15 22.02 7.43
N LYS A 419 -5.47 22.05 7.45
CA LYS A 419 -6.24 23.29 7.39
C LYS A 419 -6.42 23.80 8.81
N ILE A 420 -6.09 25.07 9.02
CA ILE A 420 -6.13 25.72 10.33
C ILE A 420 -7.23 26.77 10.30
N HIS A 421 -8.15 26.69 11.26
CA HIS A 421 -9.20 27.67 11.44
C HIS A 421 -9.20 28.13 12.91
N ASN A 422 -9.26 29.44 13.16
CA ASN A 422 -9.24 30.03 14.52
C ASN A 422 -8.10 29.51 15.41
N GLY A 423 -6.94 29.16 14.83
CA GLY A 423 -5.76 28.72 15.59
C GLY A 423 -5.81 27.25 16.02
N ALA A 424 -6.77 26.45 15.54
CA ALA A 424 -6.90 25.01 15.73
C ALA A 424 -6.85 24.27 14.38
N ILE A 425 -6.49 22.99 14.40
CA ILE A 425 -6.52 22.14 13.22
C ILE A 425 -7.98 21.80 12.93
N ASP A 426 -8.49 22.29 11.81
CA ASP A 426 -9.86 22.09 11.34
C ASP A 426 -9.98 20.80 10.49
N ASN A 427 -9.04 20.58 9.59
CA ASN A 427 -9.04 19.40 8.72
C ASN A 427 -7.62 18.86 8.49
N ILE A 428 -7.52 17.53 8.30
CA ILE A 428 -6.26 16.83 8.09
C ILE A 428 -6.38 15.98 6.82
N PHE A 429 -5.56 16.29 5.82
CA PHE A 429 -5.42 15.49 4.61
C PHE A 429 -4.14 14.66 4.72
N LEU A 430 -4.28 13.34 4.66
CA LEU A 430 -3.16 12.42 4.77
C LEU A 430 -3.07 11.53 3.53
N ASN A 431 -1.90 11.42 2.95
CA ASN A 431 -1.59 10.41 1.96
C ASN A 431 -0.42 9.55 2.44
N GLU A 432 -0.76 8.43 3.03
CA GLU A 432 0.20 7.42 3.50
C GLU A 432 0.30 6.23 2.54
N ALA A 433 -0.64 6.13 1.61
CA ALA A 433 -0.77 4.98 0.74
C ALA A 433 0.02 5.09 -0.57
N CYS A 434 0.44 6.29 -0.97
CA CYS A 434 1.09 6.50 -2.25
C CYS A 434 2.22 7.52 -2.16
N SER A 435 3.44 7.12 -2.51
CA SER A 435 4.61 8.00 -2.53
C SER A 435 4.68 8.92 -3.77
N SER A 436 3.70 8.86 -4.68
CA SER A 436 3.64 9.81 -5.79
C SER A 436 3.32 11.21 -5.23
N GLY A 437 4.23 12.13 -5.40
CA GLY A 437 4.17 13.45 -4.76
C GLY A 437 5.05 13.58 -3.51
N CYS A 438 5.81 12.55 -3.11
CA CYS A 438 6.73 12.55 -1.98
C CYS A 438 8.20 12.58 -2.44
N GLY A 439 9.12 12.85 -1.53
CA GLY A 439 10.56 12.91 -1.82
C GLY A 439 11.14 11.62 -2.41
N SER A 440 10.65 10.44 -1.98
CA SER A 440 11.08 9.15 -2.51
C SER A 440 10.73 8.93 -3.99
N PHE A 441 9.73 9.64 -4.50
CA PHE A 441 9.42 9.65 -5.93
C PHE A 441 10.58 10.27 -6.72
N LEU A 442 11.02 11.47 -6.34
CA LEU A 442 12.16 12.16 -6.98
C LEU A 442 13.46 11.37 -6.82
N GLN A 443 13.71 10.82 -5.62
CA GLN A 443 14.87 9.98 -5.34
C GLN A 443 14.94 8.75 -6.27
N THR A 444 13.80 8.11 -6.52
CA THR A 444 13.73 6.95 -7.41
C THR A 444 14.16 7.30 -8.83
N PHE A 445 13.70 8.44 -9.35
CA PHE A 445 14.08 8.89 -10.69
C PHE A 445 15.50 9.41 -10.77
N ALA A 446 15.97 10.16 -9.77
CA ALA A 446 17.37 10.59 -9.69
C ALA A 446 18.32 9.37 -9.74
N ASN A 447 18.09 8.36 -8.91
CA ASN A 447 18.88 7.13 -8.88
C ASN A 447 18.81 6.35 -10.21
N ALA A 448 17.62 6.27 -10.82
CA ALA A 448 17.43 5.60 -12.11
C ALA A 448 18.20 6.28 -13.24
N LEU A 449 18.35 7.60 -13.16
CA LEU A 449 19.11 8.42 -14.12
C LEU A 449 20.61 8.54 -13.76
N GLY A 450 21.05 8.00 -12.61
CA GLY A 450 22.44 7.98 -12.17
C GLY A 450 22.91 9.26 -11.46
N TYR A 451 22.00 9.99 -10.82
CA TYR A 451 22.28 11.23 -10.08
C TYR A 451 21.97 11.11 -8.60
N GLU A 452 22.72 11.83 -7.77
CA GLU A 452 22.33 12.12 -6.41
C GLU A 452 21.15 13.11 -6.39
N ILE A 453 20.26 12.98 -5.44
CA ILE A 453 19.02 13.77 -5.41
C ILE A 453 19.26 15.28 -5.38
N ALA A 454 20.28 15.73 -4.63
CA ALA A 454 20.61 17.14 -4.52
C ALA A 454 21.13 17.75 -5.84
N ASP A 455 21.88 16.98 -6.60
CA ASP A 455 22.39 17.42 -7.90
C ASP A 455 21.30 17.35 -8.96
N PHE A 456 20.47 16.32 -8.92
CA PHE A 456 19.30 16.19 -9.79
C PHE A 456 18.33 17.35 -9.62
N ALA A 457 18.11 17.80 -8.39
CA ALA A 457 17.27 18.96 -8.07
C ALA A 457 17.78 20.25 -8.73
N LYS A 458 19.10 20.48 -8.70
CA LYS A 458 19.72 21.68 -9.28
C LYS A 458 19.61 21.73 -10.80
N LEU A 459 19.66 20.56 -11.48
CA LEU A 459 19.54 20.48 -12.93
C LEU A 459 18.23 21.09 -13.44
N GLY A 460 17.13 20.91 -12.71
CA GLY A 460 15.81 21.37 -13.11
C GLY A 460 15.57 22.88 -12.98
N LEU A 461 16.41 23.63 -12.19
CA LEU A 461 16.15 25.04 -11.86
C LEU A 461 16.03 25.93 -13.09
N PHE A 462 16.92 25.77 -14.07
CA PHE A 462 17.01 26.58 -15.29
C PHE A 462 16.68 25.82 -16.57
N ALA A 463 15.90 24.71 -16.44
CA ALA A 463 15.41 23.94 -17.57
C ALA A 463 14.60 24.83 -18.52
N LYS A 464 14.91 24.76 -19.81
CA LYS A 464 14.24 25.62 -20.82
C LYS A 464 12.87 25.14 -21.24
N ARG A 465 12.67 23.82 -21.25
CA ARG A 465 11.45 23.14 -21.69
C ARG A 465 11.03 22.04 -20.71
N PRO A 466 10.67 22.36 -19.45
CA PRO A 466 10.27 21.36 -18.49
C PRO A 466 9.20 20.43 -19.04
N VAL A 467 9.43 19.11 -19.06
CA VAL A 467 8.51 18.15 -19.67
C VAL A 467 7.17 18.17 -18.92
N ASP A 468 6.05 18.21 -19.67
CA ASP A 468 4.75 18.02 -19.03
C ASP A 468 4.47 16.53 -18.80
N LEU A 469 4.76 16.07 -17.61
CA LEU A 469 4.55 14.69 -17.18
C LEU A 469 3.17 14.46 -16.56
N GLY A 470 2.40 15.54 -16.36
CA GLY A 470 1.09 15.50 -15.70
C GLY A 470 1.15 15.08 -14.24
N SER A 471 0.01 14.66 -13.68
CA SER A 471 -0.13 14.16 -12.31
C SER A 471 -0.42 12.67 -12.30
N ARG A 472 0.61 11.82 -12.35
CA ARG A 472 0.49 10.35 -12.42
C ARG A 472 1.24 9.68 -11.25
N CYS A 473 0.87 8.44 -10.92
CA CYS A 473 1.62 7.67 -9.95
C CYS A 473 3.01 7.29 -10.49
N THR A 474 3.93 6.92 -9.62
CA THR A 474 5.33 6.59 -9.95
C THR A 474 5.46 5.58 -11.07
N VAL A 475 4.56 4.59 -11.11
CA VAL A 475 4.55 3.52 -12.12
C VAL A 475 4.26 4.07 -13.50
N PHE A 476 3.16 4.81 -13.65
CA PHE A 476 2.81 5.44 -14.92
C PHE A 476 3.79 6.55 -15.32
N MET A 477 4.37 7.22 -14.34
CA MET A 477 5.38 8.26 -14.55
C MET A 477 6.64 7.71 -15.20
N ASN A 478 7.06 6.50 -14.84
CA ASN A 478 8.22 5.84 -15.45
C ASN A 478 8.06 5.72 -16.97
N SER A 479 6.89 5.30 -17.43
CA SER A 479 6.59 5.23 -18.86
C SER A 479 6.61 6.61 -19.53
N SER A 480 6.10 7.64 -18.83
CA SER A 480 6.09 9.02 -19.34
C SER A 480 7.53 9.60 -19.45
N VAL A 481 8.36 9.36 -18.45
CA VAL A 481 9.76 9.79 -18.45
C VAL A 481 10.54 9.11 -19.59
N LYS A 482 10.34 7.81 -19.79
CA LYS A 482 10.99 7.08 -20.89
C LYS A 482 10.52 7.56 -22.25
N GLN A 483 9.23 7.86 -22.39
CA GLN A 483 8.73 8.42 -23.62
C GLN A 483 9.35 9.79 -23.90
N ALA A 484 9.43 10.67 -22.89
CA ALA A 484 10.08 11.97 -23.04
C ALA A 484 11.57 11.83 -23.43
N GLN A 485 12.31 10.86 -22.87
CA GLN A 485 13.69 10.56 -23.28
C GLN A 485 13.77 10.10 -24.74
N LYS A 486 12.87 9.23 -25.18
CA LYS A 486 12.79 8.79 -26.59
C LYS A 486 12.49 9.98 -27.52
N ASP A 487 11.67 10.91 -27.06
CA ASP A 487 11.30 12.11 -27.79
C ASP A 487 12.40 13.22 -27.75
N GLY A 488 13.52 12.98 -27.02
CA GLY A 488 14.70 13.85 -27.01
C GLY A 488 14.68 14.93 -25.92
N ALA A 489 13.90 14.77 -24.85
CA ALA A 489 13.96 15.66 -23.69
C ALA A 489 15.30 15.50 -22.94
N THR A 490 15.85 16.62 -22.47
CA THR A 490 17.08 16.62 -21.68
C THR A 490 16.80 16.16 -20.23
N ILE A 491 17.88 15.83 -19.49
CA ILE A 491 17.75 15.45 -18.08
C ILE A 491 17.27 16.64 -17.25
N GLU A 492 17.70 17.84 -17.57
CA GLU A 492 17.26 19.10 -16.96
C GLU A 492 15.73 19.29 -17.13
N ASP A 493 15.22 19.12 -18.35
CA ASP A 493 13.79 19.24 -18.66
C ASP A 493 12.96 18.18 -17.92
N ILE A 494 13.50 16.96 -17.77
CA ILE A 494 12.85 15.87 -17.04
C ILE A 494 12.86 16.15 -15.53
N SER A 495 13.98 16.65 -14.97
CA SER A 495 14.08 17.01 -13.54
C SER A 495 13.07 18.08 -13.16
N ALA A 496 12.96 19.14 -13.96
CA ALA A 496 11.97 20.19 -13.76
C ALA A 496 10.53 19.64 -13.88
N GLY A 497 10.26 18.81 -14.90
CA GLY A 497 8.96 18.18 -15.12
C GLY A 497 8.53 17.26 -13.96
N LEU A 498 9.47 16.51 -13.38
CA LEU A 498 9.21 15.69 -12.19
C LEU A 498 8.91 16.54 -10.96
N SER A 499 9.61 17.66 -10.76
CA SER A 499 9.34 18.61 -9.67
C SER A 499 7.94 19.20 -9.76
N LEU A 500 7.50 19.60 -10.96
CA LEU A 500 6.13 20.04 -11.23
C LEU A 500 5.11 18.92 -10.98
N SER A 501 5.41 17.69 -11.38
CA SER A 501 4.51 16.54 -11.19
C SER A 501 4.30 16.19 -9.72
N VAL A 502 5.34 16.27 -8.88
CA VAL A 502 5.22 16.08 -7.41
C VAL A 502 4.21 17.06 -6.83
N VAL A 503 4.31 18.32 -7.21
CA VAL A 503 3.40 19.37 -6.74
C VAL A 503 1.98 19.14 -7.22
N LYS A 504 1.78 18.87 -8.52
CA LYS A 504 0.45 18.55 -9.08
C LYS A 504 -0.19 17.34 -8.38
N ASN A 505 0.59 16.31 -8.04
CA ASN A 505 0.09 15.17 -7.28
C ASN A 505 -0.33 15.57 -5.85
N ALA A 506 0.46 16.39 -5.14
CA ALA A 506 0.12 16.87 -3.81
C ALA A 506 -1.18 17.69 -3.83
N LEU A 507 -1.28 18.67 -4.72
CA LEU A 507 -2.43 19.58 -4.79
C LEU A 507 -3.72 18.89 -5.25
N TYR A 508 -3.67 18.20 -6.39
CA TYR A 508 -4.88 17.70 -7.05
C TYR A 508 -5.31 16.29 -6.63
N LYS A 509 -4.39 15.47 -6.12
CA LYS A 509 -4.69 14.08 -5.72
C LYS A 509 -4.87 13.92 -4.21
N VAL A 510 -4.09 14.65 -3.41
CA VAL A 510 -4.09 14.53 -1.95
C VAL A 510 -5.01 15.57 -1.33
N ILE A 511 -4.74 16.84 -1.59
CA ILE A 511 -5.51 17.96 -1.04
C ILE A 511 -6.85 18.06 -1.74
N ARG A 512 -6.90 17.73 -3.05
CA ARG A 512 -8.08 17.86 -3.93
C ARG A 512 -8.56 19.30 -4.03
N ALA A 513 -7.62 20.25 -4.00
CA ALA A 513 -7.93 21.66 -4.15
C ALA A 513 -8.54 21.92 -5.53
N SER A 514 -9.70 22.53 -5.57
CA SER A 514 -10.36 22.96 -6.81
C SER A 514 -9.82 24.30 -7.30
N SER A 515 -9.31 25.12 -6.37
CA SER A 515 -8.63 26.38 -6.65
C SER A 515 -7.56 26.67 -5.61
N PRO A 516 -6.56 27.51 -5.94
CA PRO A 516 -5.57 27.99 -4.98
C PRO A 516 -6.17 28.73 -3.78
N ASP A 517 -7.28 29.43 -3.96
CA ASP A 517 -7.92 30.21 -2.90
C ASP A 517 -8.43 29.38 -1.73
N GLU A 518 -8.70 28.06 -1.95
CA GLU A 518 -9.12 27.14 -0.88
C GLU A 518 -8.06 26.90 0.19
N LEU A 519 -6.79 27.11 -0.14
CA LEU A 519 -5.66 26.93 0.79
C LEU A 519 -5.34 28.18 1.60
N GLY A 520 -5.98 29.29 1.30
CA GLY A 520 -5.68 30.58 1.95
C GLY A 520 -4.36 31.19 1.47
N LYS A 521 -3.95 32.28 2.13
CA LYS A 521 -2.75 33.06 1.75
C LYS A 521 -1.58 32.87 2.69
N ARG A 522 -1.82 32.37 3.91
CA ARG A 522 -0.81 32.16 4.95
C ARG A 522 -0.43 30.69 5.03
N VAL A 523 0.43 30.27 4.12
CA VAL A 523 0.83 28.87 3.93
C VAL A 523 2.27 28.65 4.42
N VAL A 524 2.45 27.66 5.28
CA VAL A 524 3.77 27.15 5.68
C VAL A 524 4.01 25.82 4.99
N VAL A 525 5.13 25.70 4.29
CA VAL A 525 5.57 24.45 3.68
C VAL A 525 6.74 23.87 4.47
N GLN A 526 6.71 22.54 4.66
CA GLN A 526 7.70 21.83 5.47
C GLN A 526 7.91 20.41 4.95
N GLY A 527 8.82 19.67 5.57
CA GLY A 527 9.27 18.37 5.08
C GLY A 527 10.51 18.45 4.20
N GLY A 528 11.24 17.35 4.15
CA GLY A 528 12.54 17.29 3.45
C GLY A 528 12.44 17.55 1.94
N THR A 529 11.29 17.29 1.33
CA THR A 529 11.07 17.51 -0.12
C THR A 529 11.10 19.00 -0.48
N PHE A 530 10.68 19.89 0.41
CA PHE A 530 10.73 21.33 0.18
C PHE A 530 12.13 21.96 0.35
N LEU A 531 13.13 21.18 0.74
CA LEU A 531 14.54 21.59 0.64
C LEU A 531 15.03 21.66 -0.82
N ASN A 532 14.27 21.04 -1.73
CA ASN A 532 14.46 21.15 -3.18
C ASN A 532 13.79 22.43 -3.68
N ASP A 533 14.60 23.43 -4.09
CA ASP A 533 14.11 24.72 -4.58
C ASP A 533 13.30 24.61 -5.86
N ALA A 534 13.54 23.61 -6.70
CA ALA A 534 12.72 23.35 -7.89
C ALA A 534 11.28 22.93 -7.51
N VAL A 535 11.11 22.09 -6.47
CA VAL A 535 9.80 21.72 -5.95
C VAL A 535 9.12 22.91 -5.28
N LEU A 536 9.86 23.67 -4.48
CA LEU A 536 9.33 24.85 -3.79
C LEU A 536 8.82 25.89 -4.80
N ARG A 537 9.61 26.17 -5.84
CA ARG A 537 9.23 27.09 -6.92
C ARG A 537 8.05 26.57 -7.73
N ALA A 538 8.06 25.30 -8.08
CA ALA A 538 6.94 24.64 -8.77
C ALA A 538 5.63 24.78 -7.96
N PHE A 539 5.72 24.68 -6.62
CA PHE A 539 4.58 24.84 -5.73
C PHE A 539 4.03 26.25 -5.75
N GLU A 540 4.89 27.26 -5.66
CA GLU A 540 4.50 28.68 -5.72
C GLU A 540 3.92 29.04 -7.09
N GLN A 541 4.47 28.51 -8.19
CA GLN A 541 3.95 28.74 -9.54
C GLN A 541 2.56 28.12 -9.73
N GLU A 542 2.36 26.88 -9.28
CA GLU A 542 1.08 26.17 -9.41
C GLU A 542 -0.01 26.79 -8.54
N MET A 543 0.36 27.27 -7.35
CA MET A 543 -0.56 27.92 -6.41
C MET A 543 -0.79 29.42 -6.68
N GLY A 544 0.13 30.09 -7.36
CA GLY A 544 0.07 31.54 -7.58
C GLY A 544 0.24 32.37 -6.29
N VAL A 545 0.79 31.77 -5.21
CA VAL A 545 1.01 32.44 -3.92
C VAL A 545 2.43 32.18 -3.41
N GLU A 546 2.97 33.16 -2.68
CA GLU A 546 4.21 32.99 -1.96
C GLU A 546 3.98 32.22 -0.65
N VAL A 547 4.88 31.30 -0.33
CA VAL A 547 4.78 30.49 0.88
C VAL A 547 5.96 30.71 1.81
N VAL A 548 5.82 30.35 3.09
CA VAL A 548 6.90 30.37 4.06
C VAL A 548 7.51 28.98 4.17
N ARG A 549 8.80 28.88 3.80
CA ARG A 549 9.62 27.69 4.03
C ARG A 549 10.67 27.99 5.08
N PRO A 550 10.59 27.45 6.31
CA PRO A 550 11.67 27.57 7.30
C PRO A 550 12.98 26.95 6.81
N ASN A 551 14.11 27.54 7.21
CA ASN A 551 15.44 26.97 6.94
C ASN A 551 15.60 25.54 7.49
N ILE A 552 14.82 25.20 8.51
CA ILE A 552 14.73 23.87 9.13
C ILE A 552 13.56 23.02 8.62
N ALA A 553 13.07 23.28 7.40
CA ALA A 553 11.87 22.59 6.85
C ALA A 553 11.91 21.06 7.01
N GLY A 554 13.08 20.45 6.89
CA GLY A 554 13.25 19.00 7.11
C GLY A 554 13.28 18.57 8.58
N LEU A 555 13.40 19.50 9.53
CA LEU A 555 13.50 19.22 10.97
C LEU A 555 12.23 19.59 11.75
N MET A 556 11.18 20.07 11.09
CA MET A 556 9.99 20.65 11.72
C MET A 556 9.30 19.70 12.71
N GLY A 557 9.23 18.39 12.41
CA GLY A 557 8.69 17.39 13.34
C GLY A 557 9.49 17.32 14.65
N ALA A 558 10.81 17.22 14.57
CA ALA A 558 11.69 17.21 15.74
C ALA A 558 11.68 18.54 16.49
N TYR A 559 11.70 19.66 15.76
CA TYR A 559 11.63 21.01 16.35
C TYR A 559 10.33 21.23 17.11
N GLY A 560 9.19 20.85 16.53
CA GLY A 560 7.90 20.94 17.20
C GLY A 560 7.79 19.99 18.41
N ALA A 561 8.40 18.80 18.35
CA ALA A 561 8.51 17.91 19.51
C ALA A 561 9.30 18.56 20.66
N ALA A 562 10.44 19.22 20.36
CA ALA A 562 11.22 19.93 21.36
C ALA A 562 10.46 21.13 21.97
N LEU A 563 9.76 21.92 21.14
CA LEU A 563 8.89 23.01 21.62
C LEU A 563 7.74 22.48 22.50
N TYR A 564 7.16 21.32 22.15
CA TYR A 564 6.15 20.66 22.98
C TYR A 564 6.73 20.20 24.32
N ALA A 565 7.90 19.55 24.31
CA ALA A 565 8.62 19.18 25.53
C ALA A 565 8.87 20.38 26.44
N LYS A 566 9.34 21.51 25.87
CA LYS A 566 9.51 22.77 26.59
C LYS A 566 8.19 23.27 27.19
N LYS A 567 7.09 23.28 26.46
CA LYS A 567 5.77 23.69 26.94
C LYS A 567 5.28 22.83 28.12
N LYS A 568 5.54 21.54 28.09
CA LYS A 568 5.13 20.57 29.12
C LYS A 568 6.08 20.50 30.32
N SER A 569 7.30 21.05 30.21
CA SER A 569 8.31 21.01 31.31
C SER A 569 8.03 21.92 32.47
N LYS A 570 6.98 22.75 32.43
CA LYS A 570 6.62 23.64 33.56
C LYS A 570 6.36 22.81 34.81
N GLY A 571 7.31 22.88 35.78
CA GLY A 571 7.26 22.15 37.05
C GLY A 571 8.04 20.80 37.07
N VAL A 572 8.69 20.41 35.98
CA VAL A 572 9.54 19.20 35.89
C VAL A 572 11.00 19.61 36.02
N GLY A 573 11.77 19.01 36.94
CA GLY A 573 13.15 19.41 37.23
C GLY A 573 14.21 18.83 36.27
N LYS A 574 14.03 17.61 35.77
CA LYS A 574 15.01 16.92 34.92
C LYS A 574 14.29 15.85 34.06
N SER A 575 14.74 15.70 32.82
CA SER A 575 14.25 14.67 31.90
C SER A 575 14.59 13.24 32.34
N THR A 576 13.72 12.28 32.02
CA THR A 576 13.97 10.84 32.20
C THR A 576 14.78 10.22 31.07
N ILE A 577 15.13 10.99 30.04
CA ILE A 577 15.87 10.49 28.87
C ILE A 577 17.20 9.86 29.31
N THR A 578 17.55 8.76 28.66
CA THR A 578 18.77 8.00 28.93
C THR A 578 20.01 8.91 28.82
N ASP A 579 20.77 9.02 29.92
CA ASP A 579 22.02 9.77 30.00
C ASP A 579 23.21 9.03 29.34
N LYS A 580 24.38 9.67 29.27
CA LYS A 580 25.58 9.08 28.64
C LYS A 580 25.92 7.71 29.23
N LYS A 581 25.90 7.56 30.55
CA LYS A 581 26.17 6.28 31.20
C LYS A 581 25.17 5.18 30.80
N GLY A 582 23.91 5.54 30.70
CA GLY A 582 22.86 4.62 30.22
C GLY A 582 22.99 4.27 28.76
N LEU A 583 23.54 5.17 27.91
CA LEU A 583 23.84 4.88 26.49
C LEU A 583 25.06 3.97 26.32
N ASP A 584 26.09 4.10 27.17
CA ASP A 584 27.25 3.22 27.16
C ASP A 584 26.91 1.79 27.57
N GLU A 585 25.89 1.60 28.44
CA GLU A 585 25.33 0.33 28.87
C GLU A 585 24.19 -0.18 27.96
N PHE A 586 23.85 0.54 26.89
CA PHE A 586 22.68 0.26 26.07
C PHE A 586 22.87 -1.00 25.22
N VAL A 587 21.92 -1.92 25.34
CA VAL A 587 21.87 -3.16 24.55
C VAL A 587 20.54 -3.23 23.82
N HIS A 588 20.53 -3.58 22.56
CA HIS A 588 19.33 -3.81 21.78
C HIS A 588 19.29 -5.26 21.26
N GLU A 589 18.39 -6.06 21.82
CA GLU A 589 18.14 -7.44 21.39
C GLU A 589 16.76 -7.57 20.77
N ILE A 590 16.65 -8.31 19.68
CA ILE A 590 15.41 -8.60 18.99
C ILE A 590 15.12 -10.11 19.09
N LYS A 591 13.94 -10.46 19.62
CA LYS A 591 13.46 -11.85 19.72
C LYS A 591 12.10 -11.98 19.05
N VAL A 592 11.89 -13.08 18.34
CA VAL A 592 10.60 -13.44 17.76
C VAL A 592 9.93 -14.51 18.62
N ALA A 593 8.65 -14.34 18.90
CA ALA A 593 7.86 -15.29 19.70
C ALA A 593 6.42 -15.37 19.21
N ASN A 594 5.73 -16.47 19.42
CA ASN A 594 4.30 -16.57 19.22
C ASN A 594 3.56 -16.16 20.48
N CYS A 595 2.49 -15.37 20.33
CA CYS A 595 1.74 -14.83 21.46
C CYS A 595 1.05 -15.89 22.32
N GLY A 596 0.44 -16.91 21.69
CA GLY A 596 -0.25 -18.02 22.38
C GLY A 596 -1.46 -17.64 23.24
N MET A 597 -1.86 -16.36 23.30
CA MET A 597 -2.93 -15.87 24.20
C MET A 597 -4.34 -15.97 23.60
N CYS A 598 -4.47 -16.28 22.32
CA CYS A 598 -5.75 -16.46 21.62
C CYS A 598 -5.52 -17.17 20.28
N ASN A 599 -6.61 -17.53 19.58
CA ASN A 599 -6.56 -18.26 18.30
C ASN A 599 -5.81 -17.50 17.18
N ASN A 600 -5.65 -16.18 17.28
CA ASN A 600 -4.85 -15.41 16.31
C ASN A 600 -3.36 -15.74 16.37
N ASN A 601 -2.87 -16.27 17.50
CA ASN A 601 -1.49 -16.70 17.72
C ASN A 601 -0.46 -15.75 17.07
N CYS A 602 -0.59 -14.44 17.35
CA CYS A 602 0.22 -13.39 16.72
C CYS A 602 1.71 -13.69 16.90
N ARG A 603 2.46 -13.59 15.82
CA ARG A 603 3.91 -13.71 15.86
C ARG A 603 4.51 -12.35 16.18
N LEU A 604 5.07 -12.23 17.38
CA LEU A 604 5.53 -10.98 17.97
C LEU A 604 7.00 -10.75 17.70
N THR A 605 7.39 -9.50 17.49
CA THR A 605 8.77 -9.03 17.53
C THR A 605 8.98 -8.30 18.88
N ILE A 606 9.84 -8.82 19.72
CA ILE A 606 10.13 -8.29 21.07
C ILE A 606 11.50 -7.62 21.02
N ASN A 607 11.52 -6.30 21.14
CA ASN A 607 12.73 -5.50 21.28
C ASN A 607 13.01 -5.31 22.76
N SER A 608 14.22 -5.63 23.23
CA SER A 608 14.68 -5.48 24.61
C SER A 608 15.84 -4.50 24.65
N PHE A 609 15.76 -3.49 25.54
CA PHE A 609 16.73 -2.39 25.62
C PHE A 609 17.54 -2.36 26.91
N GLY A 610 17.63 -3.48 27.62
CA GLY A 610 18.24 -3.55 28.96
C GLY A 610 17.34 -2.97 30.06
N LYS A 611 17.71 -3.18 31.31
CA LYS A 611 17.01 -2.67 32.52
C LYS A 611 15.48 -2.93 32.52
N GLY A 612 15.04 -4.03 31.90
CA GLY A 612 13.61 -4.42 31.84
C GLY A 612 12.77 -3.68 30.79
N ARG A 613 13.31 -2.73 30.07
CA ARG A 613 12.59 -2.00 28.99
C ARG A 613 12.39 -2.88 27.77
N LYS A 614 11.17 -2.94 27.29
CA LYS A 614 10.78 -3.76 26.13
C LYS A 614 9.76 -3.03 25.25
N PHE A 615 9.84 -3.28 23.97
CA PHE A 615 8.83 -2.88 22.99
C PHE A 615 8.39 -4.12 22.22
N ILE A 616 7.09 -4.35 22.12
CA ILE A 616 6.51 -5.50 21.42
C ILE A 616 5.75 -5.01 20.21
N ALA A 617 6.09 -5.53 19.04
CA ALA A 617 5.42 -5.29 17.77
C ALA A 617 4.83 -6.58 17.17
N GLY A 618 3.95 -6.44 16.17
CA GLY A 618 3.27 -7.57 15.53
C GLY A 618 2.06 -8.12 16.30
N ASN A 619 1.71 -7.50 17.42
CA ASN A 619 0.50 -7.81 18.18
C ASN A 619 -0.74 -7.17 17.51
N ARG A 620 -1.82 -7.95 17.41
CA ARG A 620 -3.14 -7.47 16.98
C ARG A 620 -4.02 -6.96 18.13
N CYS A 621 -3.52 -6.95 19.36
CA CYS A 621 -4.17 -6.41 20.55
C CYS A 621 -3.14 -6.17 21.66
N GLU A 622 -3.51 -5.43 22.70
CA GLU A 622 -2.64 -5.07 23.82
C GLU A 622 -2.35 -6.23 24.82
N ARG A 623 -2.94 -7.42 24.66
CA ARG A 623 -2.72 -8.56 25.57
C ARG A 623 -1.24 -8.94 25.79
N PRO A 624 -0.38 -8.99 24.75
CA PRO A 624 1.02 -9.32 24.94
C PRO A 624 1.77 -8.29 25.81
N ILE A 625 1.30 -7.05 25.83
CA ILE A 625 1.88 -5.92 26.55
C ILE A 625 1.28 -5.83 27.96
N THR A 626 -0.03 -5.77 28.08
CA THR A 626 -0.76 -5.50 29.32
C THR A 626 -1.10 -6.75 30.12
N LYS A 627 -1.03 -7.95 29.50
CA LYS A 627 -1.51 -9.24 30.02
C LYS A 627 -3.00 -9.24 30.39
N LYS A 628 -3.74 -8.18 30.09
CA LYS A 628 -5.18 -8.08 30.32
C LYS A 628 -5.96 -8.35 29.04
N ALA A 629 -7.11 -9.01 29.14
CA ALA A 629 -8.04 -9.08 28.03
C ALA A 629 -8.60 -7.67 27.79
N PRO A 630 -8.75 -7.21 26.53
CA PRO A 630 -9.48 -5.97 26.28
C PRO A 630 -10.90 -6.13 26.82
N ALA A 631 -11.46 -5.07 27.43
CA ALA A 631 -12.86 -5.02 27.79
C ALA A 631 -13.69 -5.01 26.51
N ASN A 632 -14.25 -6.17 26.11
CA ASN A 632 -15.01 -6.34 24.86
C ASN A 632 -16.50 -6.05 25.02
N ASP A 633 -16.93 -5.58 26.19
CA ASP A 633 -18.34 -5.36 26.53
C ASP A 633 -18.97 -4.13 25.85
N MET A 634 -18.12 -3.21 25.30
CA MET A 634 -18.54 -2.06 24.52
C MET A 634 -18.01 -2.11 23.07
N ASN A 635 -17.87 -3.30 22.49
CA ASN A 635 -17.45 -3.49 21.10
C ASN A 635 -18.52 -4.25 20.31
N MET A 636 -19.23 -3.55 19.45
CA MET A 636 -20.33 -4.09 18.66
C MET A 636 -19.86 -5.11 17.62
N TYR A 637 -18.66 -4.96 17.07
CA TYR A 637 -18.10 -5.90 16.09
C TYR A 637 -17.86 -7.27 16.72
N ALA A 638 -17.26 -7.30 17.92
CA ALA A 638 -17.06 -8.54 18.66
C ALA A 638 -18.41 -9.20 19.03
N TYR A 639 -19.42 -8.41 19.40
CA TYR A 639 -20.76 -8.93 19.72
C TYR A 639 -21.41 -9.57 18.51
N LYS A 640 -21.36 -8.94 17.33
CA LYS A 640 -21.94 -9.51 16.08
C LYS A 640 -21.32 -10.84 15.71
N LEU A 641 -20.00 -11.00 15.82
CA LEU A 641 -19.33 -12.29 15.56
C LEU A 641 -19.82 -13.35 16.55
N ASN A 642 -19.87 -13.05 17.85
CA ASN A 642 -20.39 -13.98 18.86
C ASN A 642 -21.87 -14.35 18.61
N LEU A 643 -22.66 -13.41 18.10
CA LEU A 643 -24.06 -13.66 17.77
C LEU A 643 -24.19 -14.64 16.58
N ILE A 644 -23.34 -14.48 15.54
CA ILE A 644 -23.28 -15.43 14.42
C ILE A 644 -22.84 -16.81 14.92
N ASP A 645 -21.83 -16.88 15.79
CA ASP A 645 -21.34 -18.13 16.36
C ASP A 645 -22.37 -18.85 17.24
N SER A 646 -23.47 -18.20 17.63
CA SER A 646 -24.54 -18.85 18.38
C SER A 646 -25.40 -19.80 17.52
N TYR A 647 -25.37 -19.64 16.19
CA TYR A 647 -26.06 -20.50 15.24
C TYR A 647 -25.27 -21.80 15.01
N LYS A 648 -25.55 -22.85 15.78
CA LYS A 648 -24.85 -24.14 15.68
C LYS A 648 -25.51 -25.08 14.67
N PRO A 649 -24.74 -25.89 13.93
CA PRO A 649 -25.31 -26.91 13.08
C PRO A 649 -26.27 -27.83 13.84
N VAL A 650 -27.40 -28.12 13.23
CA VAL A 650 -28.40 -29.08 13.71
C VAL A 650 -28.49 -30.19 12.70
N GLU A 651 -28.43 -31.46 13.16
CA GLU A 651 -28.50 -32.64 12.29
C GLU A 651 -29.77 -32.61 11.43
N GLY A 652 -29.62 -32.84 10.14
CA GLY A 652 -30.71 -32.79 9.17
C GLY A 652 -30.71 -34.00 8.19
N ILE A 653 -31.90 -34.44 7.79
CA ILE A 653 -32.07 -35.63 6.92
C ILE A 653 -31.76 -35.36 5.44
N ARG A 654 -31.66 -34.10 5.00
CA ARG A 654 -31.39 -33.67 3.61
C ARG A 654 -29.91 -33.40 3.32
N GLY A 655 -29.02 -33.81 4.20
CA GLY A 655 -27.58 -33.71 4.00
C GLY A 655 -26.97 -32.38 4.49
N LYS A 656 -25.68 -32.20 4.24
CA LYS A 656 -24.88 -31.08 4.71
C LYS A 656 -24.88 -29.93 3.72
N LEU A 657 -25.27 -28.74 4.19
CA LEU A 657 -25.32 -27.53 3.41
C LEU A 657 -24.37 -26.48 3.97
N GLY A 658 -23.31 -26.16 3.21
CA GLY A 658 -22.32 -25.13 3.56
C GLY A 658 -22.70 -23.75 3.02
N ILE A 659 -22.55 -22.71 3.85
CA ILE A 659 -22.73 -21.29 3.46
C ILE A 659 -21.38 -20.60 3.60
N PRO A 660 -20.83 -19.94 2.55
CA PRO A 660 -19.59 -19.20 2.66
C PRO A 660 -19.81 -17.96 3.54
N MET A 661 -19.02 -17.79 4.61
CA MET A 661 -19.09 -16.61 5.46
C MET A 661 -18.33 -15.46 4.77
N ALA A 662 -18.95 -14.86 3.79
CA ALA A 662 -18.38 -13.83 2.93
C ALA A 662 -19.43 -12.81 2.49
N LEU A 663 -19.00 -11.58 2.26
CA LEU A 663 -19.84 -10.46 1.80
C LEU A 663 -21.14 -10.34 2.63
N ASN A 664 -22.29 -10.20 1.98
CA ASN A 664 -23.58 -10.02 2.65
C ASN A 664 -24.05 -11.24 3.48
N MET A 665 -23.37 -12.37 3.40
CA MET A 665 -23.69 -13.52 4.26
C MET A 665 -23.43 -13.24 5.74
N TYR A 666 -22.54 -12.32 6.10
CA TYR A 666 -22.36 -11.85 7.48
C TYR A 666 -23.63 -11.26 8.12
N GLU A 667 -24.53 -10.71 7.31
CA GLU A 667 -25.82 -10.17 7.76
C GLU A 667 -26.96 -11.14 7.54
N LEU A 668 -26.92 -11.90 6.44
CA LEU A 668 -28.03 -12.75 6.00
C LEU A 668 -27.90 -14.21 6.45
N TYR A 669 -26.81 -14.58 7.14
CA TYR A 669 -26.63 -15.93 7.67
C TYR A 669 -27.78 -16.38 8.58
N PRO A 670 -28.29 -15.55 9.51
CA PRO A 670 -29.45 -15.93 10.35
C PRO A 670 -30.69 -16.33 9.54
N PHE A 671 -30.99 -15.57 8.48
CA PHE A 671 -32.09 -15.87 7.57
C PHE A 671 -31.92 -17.24 6.88
N TRP A 672 -30.77 -17.43 6.21
CA TRP A 672 -30.51 -18.64 5.45
C TRP A 672 -30.29 -19.87 6.33
N TYR A 673 -29.64 -19.69 7.49
CA TYR A 673 -29.50 -20.74 8.49
C TYR A 673 -30.89 -21.25 8.92
N ARG A 674 -31.77 -20.35 9.35
CA ARG A 674 -33.13 -20.73 9.78
C ARG A 674 -33.92 -21.34 8.65
N PHE A 675 -33.86 -20.78 7.44
CA PHE A 675 -34.55 -21.26 6.26
C PHE A 675 -34.20 -22.74 5.94
N PHE A 676 -32.91 -23.04 5.83
CA PHE A 676 -32.47 -24.39 5.45
C PHE A 676 -32.55 -25.41 6.60
N THR A 677 -32.38 -24.98 7.85
CA THR A 677 -32.59 -25.85 9.02
C THR A 677 -34.06 -26.31 9.10
N GLU A 678 -35.00 -25.43 8.83
CA GLU A 678 -36.45 -25.82 8.76
C GLU A 678 -36.73 -26.75 7.58
N LEU A 679 -35.99 -26.64 6.50
CA LEU A 679 -36.02 -27.58 5.37
C LEU A 679 -35.21 -28.86 5.63
N LYS A 680 -34.78 -29.10 6.88
CA LYS A 680 -34.10 -30.30 7.35
C LYS A 680 -32.71 -30.53 6.75
N PHE A 681 -31.95 -29.46 6.45
CA PHE A 681 -30.54 -29.52 6.16
C PHE A 681 -29.70 -29.33 7.41
N GLU A 682 -28.53 -30.00 7.49
CA GLU A 682 -27.49 -29.66 8.45
C GLU A 682 -26.72 -28.45 7.91
N VAL A 683 -27.04 -27.25 8.42
CA VAL A 683 -26.48 -25.99 7.95
C VAL A 683 -25.22 -25.60 8.73
N PHE A 684 -24.13 -25.33 8.05
CA PHE A 684 -22.92 -24.83 8.64
C PHE A 684 -22.26 -23.76 7.76
N HIS A 685 -21.41 -22.95 8.32
CA HIS A 685 -20.69 -21.94 7.57
C HIS A 685 -19.18 -22.24 7.51
N SER A 686 -18.50 -21.66 6.52
CA SER A 686 -17.03 -21.67 6.50
C SER A 686 -16.46 -20.93 7.70
N PRO A 687 -15.25 -21.28 8.20
CA PRO A 687 -14.58 -20.50 9.25
C PRO A 687 -14.39 -19.04 8.83
N TYR A 688 -14.22 -18.15 9.80
CA TYR A 688 -13.88 -16.76 9.50
C TYR A 688 -12.57 -16.67 8.74
N SER A 689 -12.41 -15.61 7.97
CA SER A 689 -11.26 -15.43 7.10
C SER A 689 -9.94 -15.40 7.87
N THR A 690 -8.95 -15.99 7.26
CA THR A 690 -7.55 -15.96 7.68
C THR A 690 -6.68 -15.81 6.44
N ARG A 691 -5.43 -15.40 6.59
CA ARG A 691 -4.48 -15.35 5.48
C ARG A 691 -4.33 -16.70 4.77
N LYS A 692 -4.34 -17.80 5.52
CA LYS A 692 -4.26 -19.15 4.95
C LYS A 692 -5.48 -19.47 4.07
N LEU A 693 -6.68 -19.07 4.52
CA LEU A 693 -7.92 -19.23 3.74
C LEU A 693 -7.85 -18.40 2.44
N TYR A 694 -7.38 -17.15 2.51
CA TYR A 694 -7.19 -16.31 1.31
C TYR A 694 -6.26 -16.97 0.29
N GLN A 695 -5.08 -17.40 0.73
CA GLN A 695 -4.08 -18.04 -0.14
C GLN A 695 -4.63 -19.29 -0.84
N ARG A 696 -5.51 -20.03 -0.19
CA ARG A 696 -6.12 -21.26 -0.74
C ARG A 696 -7.01 -20.99 -1.96
N GLY A 697 -7.67 -19.82 -2.01
CA GLY A 697 -8.52 -19.43 -3.14
C GLY A 697 -7.83 -18.51 -4.17
N GLN A 698 -6.63 -18.03 -3.87
CA GLN A 698 -6.00 -16.93 -4.60
C GLN A 698 -5.82 -17.21 -6.11
N GLN A 699 -5.49 -18.44 -6.49
CA GLN A 699 -5.26 -18.81 -7.90
C GLN A 699 -6.51 -18.72 -8.77
N THR A 700 -7.69 -18.79 -8.18
CA THR A 700 -8.96 -18.77 -8.91
C THR A 700 -9.56 -17.35 -9.03
N ILE A 701 -8.92 -16.33 -8.49
CA ILE A 701 -9.38 -14.95 -8.55
C ILE A 701 -9.14 -14.40 -9.96
N PRO A 702 -10.21 -14.01 -10.71
CA PRO A 702 -10.07 -13.62 -12.11
C PRO A 702 -9.57 -12.20 -12.32
N SER A 703 -9.62 -11.34 -11.29
CA SER A 703 -9.21 -9.95 -11.37
C SER A 703 -8.58 -9.46 -10.08
N ASP A 704 -7.37 -8.93 -10.18
CA ASP A 704 -6.67 -8.34 -9.04
C ASP A 704 -7.30 -7.03 -8.56
N THR A 705 -8.08 -6.36 -9.39
CA THR A 705 -8.72 -5.07 -9.06
C THR A 705 -10.02 -5.18 -8.27
N VAL A 706 -10.58 -6.39 -8.11
CA VAL A 706 -11.77 -6.58 -7.27
C VAL A 706 -11.45 -6.33 -5.80
N CYS A 707 -12.40 -5.81 -5.04
CA CYS A 707 -12.21 -5.51 -3.62
C CYS A 707 -11.82 -6.75 -2.81
N PHE A 708 -11.00 -6.58 -1.79
CA PHE A 708 -10.46 -7.68 -0.97
C PHE A 708 -11.54 -8.59 -0.36
N PRO A 709 -12.67 -8.08 0.17
CA PRO A 709 -13.75 -8.94 0.67
C PRO A 709 -14.29 -9.95 -0.36
N ALA A 710 -14.33 -9.57 -1.63
CA ALA A 710 -14.75 -10.47 -2.69
C ALA A 710 -13.68 -11.52 -3.03
N LYS A 711 -12.39 -11.17 -2.96
CA LYS A 711 -11.30 -12.13 -3.15
C LYS A 711 -11.35 -13.27 -2.12
N LEU A 712 -11.74 -12.97 -0.89
CA LEU A 712 -11.87 -13.97 0.17
C LEU A 712 -12.92 -15.04 -0.12
N VAL A 713 -13.96 -14.74 -0.91
CA VAL A 713 -15.03 -15.70 -1.27
C VAL A 713 -14.45 -16.99 -1.85
N HIS A 714 -13.43 -16.87 -2.70
CA HIS A 714 -12.76 -18.02 -3.34
C HIS A 714 -12.19 -18.99 -2.30
N GLY A 715 -11.53 -18.44 -1.27
CA GLY A 715 -10.99 -19.24 -0.16
C GLY A 715 -12.08 -19.87 0.70
N HIS A 716 -13.19 -19.16 0.94
CA HIS A 716 -14.34 -19.71 1.68
C HIS A 716 -14.98 -20.88 0.97
N ILE A 717 -15.20 -20.76 -0.34
CA ILE A 717 -15.77 -21.84 -1.15
C ILE A 717 -14.83 -23.05 -1.16
N GLN A 718 -13.52 -22.84 -1.39
CA GLN A 718 -12.56 -23.94 -1.37
C GLN A 718 -12.51 -24.64 0.00
N THR A 719 -12.57 -23.85 1.07
CA THR A 719 -12.58 -24.40 2.44
C THR A 719 -13.83 -25.23 2.72
N LEU A 720 -15.01 -24.83 2.23
CA LEU A 720 -16.24 -25.62 2.36
C LEU A 720 -16.14 -26.95 1.61
N ILE A 721 -15.56 -26.94 0.41
CA ILE A 721 -15.30 -28.17 -0.36
C ILE A 721 -14.39 -29.11 0.44
N ASP A 722 -13.30 -28.58 1.00
CA ASP A 722 -12.37 -29.37 1.80
C ASP A 722 -12.96 -29.89 3.13
N MET A 723 -13.92 -29.16 3.70
CA MET A 723 -14.69 -29.58 4.87
C MET A 723 -15.72 -30.68 4.55
N GLY A 724 -15.86 -31.06 3.28
CA GLY A 724 -16.80 -32.10 2.83
C GLY A 724 -18.24 -31.62 2.70
N ALA A 725 -18.46 -30.34 2.36
CA ALA A 725 -19.79 -29.87 2.01
C ALA A 725 -20.31 -30.64 0.78
N GLU A 726 -21.48 -31.26 0.89
CA GLU A 726 -22.15 -31.90 -0.25
C GLU A 726 -22.85 -30.87 -1.13
N THR A 727 -23.45 -29.88 -0.47
CA THR A 727 -24.11 -28.76 -1.11
C THR A 727 -23.53 -27.44 -0.58
N ILE A 728 -23.24 -26.52 -1.47
CA ILE A 728 -22.84 -25.15 -1.13
C ILE A 728 -23.90 -24.18 -1.65
N PHE A 729 -24.44 -23.39 -0.74
CA PHE A 729 -25.43 -22.37 -1.05
C PHE A 729 -24.80 -20.97 -1.00
N TYR A 730 -24.77 -20.30 -2.14
CA TYR A 730 -24.30 -18.92 -2.27
C TYR A 730 -25.14 -18.18 -3.31
N PRO A 731 -26.25 -17.52 -2.90
CA PRO A 731 -27.25 -16.98 -3.82
C PRO A 731 -26.84 -15.65 -4.47
N CYS A 732 -27.35 -15.37 -5.66
CA CYS A 732 -27.34 -14.05 -6.26
C CYS A 732 -28.48 -13.21 -5.71
N LEU A 733 -28.17 -12.04 -5.16
CA LEU A 733 -29.11 -11.12 -4.51
C LEU A 733 -28.96 -9.70 -5.05
N SER A 734 -29.74 -9.33 -6.07
CA SER A 734 -29.69 -7.98 -6.65
C SER A 734 -30.20 -6.91 -5.67
N TYR A 735 -31.21 -7.25 -4.87
CA TYR A 735 -31.83 -6.39 -3.86
C TYR A 735 -31.59 -6.94 -2.45
N ASN A 736 -31.41 -6.05 -1.50
CA ASN A 736 -31.43 -6.36 -0.07
C ASN A 736 -32.82 -6.02 0.52
N PHE A 737 -32.99 -6.18 1.82
CA PHE A 737 -34.18 -5.70 2.53
C PHE A 737 -34.31 -4.19 2.37
N ASP A 738 -35.54 -3.72 2.21
CA ASP A 738 -35.81 -2.27 2.19
C ASP A 738 -35.80 -1.73 3.62
N GLU A 739 -34.89 -0.85 3.92
CA GLU A 739 -34.77 -0.18 5.22
C GLU A 739 -35.33 1.23 5.21
N HIS A 740 -35.87 1.67 4.06
CA HIS A 740 -36.43 3.00 3.86
C HIS A 740 -35.43 4.15 4.12
N LEU A 741 -34.13 3.90 3.95
CA LEU A 741 -33.07 4.87 4.16
C LEU A 741 -32.59 5.54 2.85
N GLY A 742 -32.96 5.00 1.71
CA GLY A 742 -32.50 5.46 0.39
C GLY A 742 -33.60 5.45 -0.66
N ASP A 743 -33.23 5.93 -1.87
CA ASP A 743 -34.15 5.93 -3.03
C ASP A 743 -34.39 4.51 -3.59
N ASN A 744 -33.50 3.60 -3.28
CA ASN A 744 -33.58 2.18 -3.63
C ASN A 744 -32.76 1.34 -2.63
N HIS A 745 -32.79 0.00 -2.77
CA HIS A 745 -32.13 -0.93 -1.86
C HIS A 745 -31.38 -2.04 -2.61
N TYR A 746 -30.60 -1.63 -3.62
CA TYR A 746 -29.71 -2.54 -4.35
C TYR A 746 -28.52 -2.99 -3.51
N ASN A 747 -28.04 -4.20 -3.78
CA ASN A 747 -26.67 -4.59 -3.46
C ASN A 747 -25.72 -4.11 -4.56
N CYS A 748 -24.47 -3.80 -4.22
CA CYS A 748 -23.47 -3.49 -5.24
C CYS A 748 -23.28 -4.71 -6.19
N PRO A 749 -22.87 -4.51 -7.45
CA PRO A 749 -22.75 -5.61 -8.43
C PRO A 749 -21.87 -6.77 -7.97
N VAL A 750 -20.81 -6.50 -7.20
CA VAL A 750 -19.94 -7.54 -6.64
C VAL A 750 -20.72 -8.39 -5.62
N VAL A 751 -21.40 -7.79 -4.67
CA VAL A 751 -22.21 -8.51 -3.68
C VAL A 751 -23.35 -9.29 -4.37
N ALA A 752 -23.99 -8.66 -5.36
CA ALA A 752 -25.15 -9.22 -6.03
C ALA A 752 -24.84 -10.44 -6.89
N TYR A 753 -23.70 -10.46 -7.60
CA TYR A 753 -23.46 -11.41 -8.69
C TYR A 753 -22.16 -12.20 -8.56
N TYR A 754 -21.44 -12.11 -7.45
CA TYR A 754 -20.17 -12.85 -7.27
C TYR A 754 -20.32 -14.38 -7.31
N PRO A 755 -21.46 -14.99 -6.97
CA PRO A 755 -21.69 -16.42 -7.19
C PRO A 755 -21.50 -16.87 -8.66
N GLU A 756 -21.81 -16.00 -9.64
CA GLU A 756 -21.55 -16.28 -11.06
C GLU A 756 -20.04 -16.29 -11.37
N VAL A 757 -19.27 -15.40 -10.74
CA VAL A 757 -17.81 -15.37 -10.87
C VAL A 757 -17.20 -16.67 -10.34
N ILE A 758 -17.63 -17.10 -9.14
CA ILE A 758 -17.18 -18.36 -8.52
C ILE A 758 -17.43 -19.53 -9.45
N LYS A 759 -18.65 -19.68 -9.96
CA LYS A 759 -19.03 -20.80 -10.83
C LYS A 759 -18.16 -20.90 -12.08
N ASN A 760 -17.78 -19.76 -12.65
CA ASN A 760 -17.04 -19.74 -13.91
C ASN A 760 -15.51 -19.81 -13.75
N ASN A 761 -14.97 -19.53 -12.55
CA ASN A 761 -13.53 -19.43 -12.33
C ASN A 761 -12.96 -20.50 -11.39
N MET A 762 -13.80 -21.27 -10.66
CA MET A 762 -13.35 -22.34 -9.78
C MET A 762 -13.68 -23.71 -10.38
N LYS A 763 -12.69 -24.48 -10.79
CA LYS A 763 -12.88 -25.84 -11.31
C LYS A 763 -13.47 -26.78 -10.24
N ASP A 764 -13.01 -26.67 -9.02
CA ASP A 764 -13.41 -27.54 -7.91
C ASP A 764 -14.87 -27.37 -7.50
N ILE A 765 -15.54 -26.31 -7.92
CA ILE A 765 -16.98 -26.10 -7.71
C ILE A 765 -17.83 -27.21 -8.34
N ARG A 766 -17.29 -27.91 -9.34
CA ARG A 766 -17.96 -29.06 -10.00
C ARG A 766 -17.99 -30.30 -9.13
N LYS A 767 -17.21 -30.37 -8.05
CA LYS A 767 -17.16 -31.50 -7.10
C LYS A 767 -18.33 -31.49 -6.10
N VAL A 768 -19.06 -30.38 -6.01
CA VAL A 768 -20.15 -30.16 -5.05
C VAL A 768 -21.41 -29.70 -5.78
N HIS A 769 -22.55 -29.86 -5.13
CA HIS A 769 -23.80 -29.30 -5.59
C HIS A 769 -23.86 -27.81 -5.27
N PHE A 770 -23.53 -26.95 -6.23
CA PHE A 770 -23.43 -25.49 -6.04
C PHE A 770 -24.72 -24.78 -6.43
N ILE A 771 -25.42 -24.21 -5.44
CA ILE A 771 -26.69 -23.48 -5.62
C ILE A 771 -26.39 -21.98 -5.59
N LYS A 772 -26.51 -21.31 -6.74
CA LYS A 772 -26.24 -19.88 -6.94
C LYS A 772 -27.45 -19.10 -7.44
N GLU A 773 -28.65 -19.67 -7.28
CA GLU A 773 -29.89 -19.13 -7.84
C GLU A 773 -30.18 -17.69 -7.40
N TYR A 774 -31.00 -16.99 -8.18
CA TYR A 774 -31.43 -15.61 -7.92
C TYR A 774 -32.66 -15.60 -7.02
N PHE A 775 -32.54 -14.92 -5.87
CA PHE A 775 -33.62 -14.81 -4.89
C PHE A 775 -33.99 -13.35 -4.62
N GLY A 776 -35.27 -13.09 -4.42
CA GLY A 776 -35.82 -11.77 -4.08
C GLY A 776 -36.29 -11.70 -2.62
N ILE A 777 -35.35 -11.65 -1.66
CA ILE A 777 -35.66 -11.62 -0.22
C ILE A 777 -36.42 -10.36 0.21
N HIS A 778 -36.36 -9.28 -0.57
CA HIS A 778 -37.07 -8.04 -0.37
C HIS A 778 -38.59 -8.13 -0.61
N ARG A 779 -39.09 -9.26 -1.13
CA ARG A 779 -40.52 -9.51 -1.40
C ARG A 779 -41.01 -10.71 -0.60
N PRO A 780 -41.33 -10.51 0.69
CA PRO A 780 -41.68 -11.61 1.59
C PRO A 780 -42.86 -12.46 1.11
N ASN A 781 -43.82 -11.82 0.42
CA ASN A 781 -45.03 -12.50 -0.08
C ASN A 781 -44.73 -13.40 -1.30
N ASP A 782 -43.82 -13.00 -2.17
CA ASP A 782 -43.44 -13.71 -3.41
C ASP A 782 -42.33 -14.74 -3.16
N PHE A 783 -41.45 -14.45 -2.19
CA PHE A 783 -40.25 -15.25 -1.92
C PHE A 783 -40.53 -16.75 -1.76
N PRO A 784 -41.54 -17.21 -0.97
CA PRO A 784 -41.75 -18.64 -0.75
C PRO A 784 -42.05 -19.41 -2.05
N LYS A 785 -42.88 -18.80 -2.92
CA LYS A 785 -43.22 -19.39 -4.21
C LYS A 785 -41.98 -19.46 -5.13
N LYS A 786 -41.26 -18.37 -5.24
CA LYS A 786 -40.05 -18.28 -6.06
C LYS A 786 -38.92 -19.16 -5.54
N ALA A 787 -38.74 -19.23 -4.24
CA ALA A 787 -37.78 -20.13 -3.60
C ALA A 787 -38.14 -21.60 -3.87
N TYR A 788 -39.39 -21.97 -3.77
CA TYR A 788 -39.85 -23.32 -4.12
C TYR A 788 -39.59 -23.64 -5.60
N GLU A 789 -39.95 -22.78 -6.54
CA GLU A 789 -39.72 -22.93 -7.96
C GLU A 789 -38.24 -23.19 -8.29
N ARG A 790 -37.32 -22.55 -7.59
CA ARG A 790 -35.87 -22.73 -7.79
C ARG A 790 -35.32 -23.96 -7.08
N LEU A 791 -35.66 -24.13 -5.80
CA LEU A 791 -35.08 -25.20 -4.99
C LEU A 791 -35.66 -26.57 -5.27
N SER A 792 -36.91 -26.70 -5.74
CA SER A 792 -37.50 -27.97 -6.14
C SER A 792 -36.79 -28.59 -7.34
N PHE A 793 -36.12 -27.80 -8.17
CA PHE A 793 -35.26 -28.30 -9.24
C PHE A 793 -34.01 -29.01 -8.67
N HIS A 794 -33.47 -28.52 -7.56
CA HIS A 794 -32.32 -29.11 -6.88
C HIS A 794 -32.74 -30.23 -5.91
N PHE A 795 -33.90 -30.09 -5.28
CA PHE A 795 -34.44 -31.01 -4.26
C PHE A 795 -35.90 -31.32 -4.58
N PRO A 796 -36.15 -32.32 -5.41
CA PRO A 796 -37.53 -32.66 -5.89
C PRO A 796 -38.52 -33.10 -4.79
N ASP A 797 -38.02 -33.51 -3.63
CA ASP A 797 -38.81 -33.93 -2.47
C ASP A 797 -39.37 -32.75 -1.63
N LEU A 798 -38.92 -31.49 -1.93
CA LEU A 798 -39.46 -30.31 -1.26
C LEU A 798 -40.92 -30.07 -1.61
N THR A 799 -41.70 -29.61 -0.64
CA THR A 799 -43.06 -29.14 -0.84
C THR A 799 -43.17 -27.62 -0.68
N LEU A 800 -44.10 -27.02 -1.39
CA LEU A 800 -44.35 -25.57 -1.27
C LEU A 800 -44.73 -25.15 0.17
N ASN A 801 -45.42 -26.03 0.93
CA ASN A 801 -45.82 -25.74 2.30
C ASN A 801 -44.59 -25.72 3.25
N GLU A 802 -43.64 -26.67 3.08
CA GLU A 802 -42.38 -26.64 3.83
C GLU A 802 -41.62 -25.33 3.57
N VAL A 803 -41.47 -24.94 2.29
CA VAL A 803 -40.80 -23.73 1.91
C VAL A 803 -41.51 -22.47 2.46
N ARG A 804 -42.84 -22.42 2.47
CA ARG A 804 -43.61 -21.32 3.07
C ARG A 804 -43.36 -21.19 4.57
N ASN A 805 -43.39 -22.33 5.29
CA ASN A 805 -43.12 -22.33 6.71
C ASN A 805 -41.69 -21.92 7.02
N ALA A 806 -40.70 -22.49 6.31
CA ALA A 806 -39.29 -22.15 6.43
C ALA A 806 -39.04 -20.66 6.15
N ALA A 807 -39.65 -20.11 5.12
CA ALA A 807 -39.56 -18.69 4.79
C ALA A 807 -40.10 -17.80 5.90
N LYS A 808 -41.31 -18.11 6.42
CA LYS A 808 -41.90 -17.36 7.52
C LYS A 808 -40.95 -17.31 8.73
N LEU A 809 -40.41 -18.44 9.14
CA LEU A 809 -39.48 -18.53 10.27
C LEU A 809 -38.14 -17.84 10.00
N ALA A 810 -37.65 -17.88 8.76
CA ALA A 810 -36.44 -17.17 8.37
C ALA A 810 -36.56 -15.66 8.45
N TYR A 811 -37.68 -15.09 7.99
CA TYR A 811 -37.95 -13.65 8.14
C TYR A 811 -38.06 -13.25 9.62
N GLN A 812 -38.72 -14.07 10.45
CA GLN A 812 -38.79 -13.83 11.91
C GLN A 812 -37.40 -13.86 12.55
N GLU A 813 -36.57 -14.83 12.17
CA GLU A 813 -35.21 -14.93 12.71
C GLU A 813 -34.32 -13.75 12.27
N GLN A 814 -34.48 -13.29 11.05
CA GLN A 814 -33.75 -12.10 10.58
C GLN A 814 -34.12 -10.84 11.38
N GLU A 815 -35.40 -10.67 11.66
CA GLU A 815 -35.89 -9.55 12.47
C GLU A 815 -35.44 -9.68 13.93
N ASN A 816 -35.45 -10.88 14.50
CA ASN A 816 -34.90 -11.15 15.83
C ASN A 816 -33.42 -10.82 15.91
N TYR A 817 -32.64 -11.18 14.88
CA TYR A 817 -31.21 -10.85 14.78
C TYR A 817 -30.99 -9.32 14.77
N ARG A 818 -31.71 -8.60 13.90
CA ARG A 818 -31.63 -7.14 13.82
C ARG A 818 -31.97 -6.47 15.15
N LYS A 819 -33.05 -6.93 15.82
CA LYS A 819 -33.43 -6.45 17.13
C LYS A 819 -32.34 -6.66 18.18
N LYS A 820 -31.72 -7.86 18.25
CA LYS A 820 -30.62 -8.13 19.17
C LYS A 820 -29.42 -7.19 18.91
N VAL A 821 -29.11 -6.90 17.66
CA VAL A 821 -28.03 -5.96 17.29
C VAL A 821 -28.36 -4.54 17.76
N ILE A 822 -29.58 -4.05 17.53
CA ILE A 822 -30.01 -2.71 17.94
C ILE A 822 -30.09 -2.61 19.48
N ASP A 823 -30.66 -3.60 20.15
CA ASP A 823 -30.79 -3.61 21.61
C ASP A 823 -29.42 -3.58 22.29
N LYS A 824 -28.45 -4.38 21.79
CA LYS A 824 -27.06 -4.36 22.30
C LYS A 824 -26.35 -3.05 22.00
N GLY A 825 -26.54 -2.50 20.82
CA GLY A 825 -25.99 -1.19 20.50
C GLY A 825 -26.51 -0.09 21.42
N ASN A 826 -27.81 -0.11 21.76
CA ASN A 826 -28.42 0.80 22.71
C ASN A 826 -27.85 0.66 24.12
N GLU A 827 -27.65 -0.58 24.57
CA GLU A 827 -27.00 -0.87 25.84
C GLU A 827 -25.57 -0.28 25.89
N ILE A 828 -24.79 -0.46 24.82
CA ILE A 828 -23.43 0.10 24.72
C ILE A 828 -23.45 1.63 24.77
N ILE A 829 -24.35 2.27 24.01
CA ILE A 829 -24.49 3.74 24.00
C ILE A 829 -24.84 4.23 25.43
N ALA A 830 -25.84 3.67 26.05
CA ALA A 830 -26.28 4.10 27.38
C ALA A 830 -25.19 3.89 28.45
N LYS A 831 -24.41 2.80 28.34
CA LYS A 831 -23.28 2.53 29.22
C LYS A 831 -22.15 3.54 29.00
N ALA A 832 -21.81 3.83 27.76
CA ALA A 832 -20.77 4.79 27.41
C ALA A 832 -21.14 6.21 27.90
N GLU A 833 -22.38 6.65 27.72
CA GLU A 833 -22.91 7.92 28.21
C GLU A 833 -22.79 8.00 29.75
N LYS A 834 -23.17 6.94 30.47
CA LYS A 834 -23.05 6.87 31.94
C LYS A 834 -21.61 6.93 32.41
N GLU A 835 -20.67 6.34 31.67
CA GLU A 835 -19.25 6.33 32.00
C GLU A 835 -18.50 7.56 31.45
N GLY A 836 -19.17 8.47 30.73
CA GLY A 836 -18.55 9.66 30.13
C GLY A 836 -17.55 9.33 29.02
N LYS A 837 -17.70 8.18 28.35
CA LYS A 837 -16.81 7.74 27.29
C LYS A 837 -17.26 8.29 25.94
N LYS A 838 -16.30 8.60 25.06
CA LYS A 838 -16.59 8.87 23.66
C LYS A 838 -17.11 7.60 22.95
N ILE A 839 -18.01 7.79 22.00
CA ILE A 839 -18.62 6.73 21.22
C ILE A 839 -18.16 6.88 19.77
N PHE A 840 -17.51 5.85 19.23
CA PHE A 840 -17.15 5.80 17.83
C PHE A 840 -18.15 4.92 17.06
N VAL A 841 -18.79 5.51 16.07
CA VAL A 841 -19.54 4.76 15.06
C VAL A 841 -18.51 4.26 14.04
N LEU A 842 -18.08 3.00 14.22
CA LEU A 842 -17.21 2.34 13.26
C LEU A 842 -18.07 1.89 12.09
N ALA A 843 -18.15 2.76 11.10
CA ALA A 843 -19.08 2.66 9.99
C ALA A 843 -18.47 1.89 8.81
N GLY A 844 -19.16 0.90 8.32
CA GLY A 844 -18.67 0.06 7.25
C GLY A 844 -19.77 -0.73 6.57
N ARG A 845 -19.51 -1.98 6.29
CA ARG A 845 -20.46 -2.93 5.73
C ARG A 845 -20.53 -4.17 6.61
N PRO A 846 -21.58 -4.99 6.53
CA PRO A 846 -21.74 -6.16 7.41
C PRO A 846 -20.52 -7.08 7.47
N TYR A 847 -19.81 -7.25 6.36
CA TYR A 847 -18.61 -8.09 6.28
C TYR A 847 -17.33 -7.44 6.82
N HIS A 848 -17.35 -6.15 7.22
CA HIS A 848 -16.20 -5.51 7.86
C HIS A 848 -15.99 -5.99 9.31
N ILE A 849 -16.88 -6.80 9.86
CA ILE A 849 -16.66 -7.48 11.14
C ILE A 849 -15.70 -8.68 11.02
N ASP A 850 -15.44 -9.16 9.79
CA ASP A 850 -14.52 -10.29 9.55
C ASP A 850 -13.10 -9.97 10.05
N PRO A 851 -12.45 -10.89 10.79
CA PRO A 851 -11.13 -10.62 11.39
C PRO A 851 -10.01 -10.32 10.39
N GLU A 852 -10.05 -10.88 9.18
CA GLU A 852 -9.04 -10.64 8.15
C GLU A 852 -9.32 -9.34 7.38
N ILE A 853 -10.59 -8.97 7.21
CA ILE A 853 -10.98 -7.69 6.58
C ILE A 853 -10.73 -6.53 7.55
N ASN A 854 -11.09 -6.70 8.81
CA ASN A 854 -10.96 -5.69 9.86
C ASN A 854 -9.51 -5.51 10.35
N HIS A 855 -8.65 -6.53 10.21
CA HIS A 855 -7.27 -6.56 10.72
C HIS A 855 -7.14 -6.29 12.24
N GLY A 856 -8.23 -6.28 13.01
CA GLY A 856 -8.24 -5.96 14.44
C GLY A 856 -8.35 -4.46 14.75
N ILE A 857 -8.80 -3.65 13.80
CA ILE A 857 -9.03 -2.20 13.97
C ILE A 857 -10.03 -1.93 15.10
N ASP A 858 -11.10 -2.72 15.20
CA ASP A 858 -12.07 -2.64 16.30
C ASP A 858 -11.42 -2.77 17.67
N ARG A 859 -10.50 -3.72 17.82
CA ARG A 859 -9.75 -3.96 19.07
C ARG A 859 -8.72 -2.88 19.36
N LEU A 860 -8.08 -2.37 18.31
CA LEU A 860 -7.16 -1.23 18.42
C LEU A 860 -7.89 0.01 18.94
N ILE A 861 -9.06 0.32 18.37
CA ILE A 861 -9.90 1.46 18.79
C ILE A 861 -10.39 1.27 20.23
N SER A 862 -10.89 0.09 20.60
CA SER A 862 -11.29 -0.23 21.98
C SER A 862 -10.17 -0.02 23.00
N GLY A 863 -8.90 -0.15 22.57
CA GLY A 863 -7.72 0.10 23.41
C GLY A 863 -7.54 1.56 23.84
N PHE A 864 -8.22 2.51 23.19
CA PHE A 864 -8.23 3.94 23.54
C PHE A 864 -9.37 4.34 24.52
N ASP A 865 -9.99 3.37 25.17
CA ASP A 865 -11.08 3.57 26.12
C ASP A 865 -12.32 4.27 25.54
N VAL A 866 -12.63 3.97 24.30
CA VAL A 866 -13.85 4.42 23.60
C VAL A 866 -14.81 3.26 23.37
N ALA A 867 -16.10 3.56 23.32
CA ALA A 867 -17.14 2.59 22.95
C ALA A 867 -17.28 2.52 21.42
N ILE A 868 -17.52 1.31 20.89
CA ILE A 868 -17.70 1.08 19.46
C ILE A 868 -19.10 0.58 19.18
N VAL A 869 -19.83 1.31 18.35
CA VAL A 869 -21.09 0.87 17.73
C VAL A 869 -20.94 0.81 16.21
N SER A 870 -21.82 0.06 15.54
CA SER A 870 -21.84 -0.04 14.08
C SER A 870 -22.92 0.86 13.47
N GLU A 871 -22.81 1.11 12.16
CA GLU A 871 -23.72 1.97 11.40
C GLU A 871 -25.19 1.53 11.49
N ASP A 872 -25.45 0.23 11.50
CA ASP A 872 -26.80 -0.35 11.56
C ASP A 872 -27.52 -0.18 12.91
N VAL A 873 -26.78 0.19 13.96
CA VAL A 873 -27.37 0.58 15.26
C VAL A 873 -27.95 1.99 15.23
N VAL A 874 -27.27 2.90 14.53
CA VAL A 874 -27.61 4.34 14.58
C VAL A 874 -28.37 4.82 13.35
N SER A 875 -28.18 4.19 12.19
CA SER A 875 -28.84 4.60 10.94
C SER A 875 -30.38 4.62 11.01
N PRO A 876 -31.10 3.70 11.74
CA PRO A 876 -32.54 3.78 11.84
C PRO A 876 -33.07 4.99 12.64
N ARG A 877 -32.19 5.72 13.31
CA ARG A 877 -32.52 6.90 14.13
C ARG A 877 -32.37 8.22 13.40
N ALA A 878 -31.75 8.20 12.21
CA ALA A 878 -31.56 9.40 11.43
C ALA A 878 -32.89 9.92 10.87
N GLU A 879 -33.11 11.21 10.98
CA GLU A 879 -34.22 11.85 10.27
C GLU A 879 -33.98 11.76 8.75
N HIS A 880 -35.09 11.73 7.99
CA HIS A 880 -34.99 11.68 6.53
C HIS A 880 -34.32 12.95 5.99
N PHE A 881 -33.36 12.80 5.12
CA PHE A 881 -32.62 13.88 4.48
C PHE A 881 -32.31 13.54 3.01
N ARG A 882 -31.97 14.55 2.22
CA ARG A 882 -31.54 14.36 0.84
C ARG A 882 -30.02 14.30 0.76
N THR A 883 -29.52 13.38 -0.04
CA THR A 883 -28.12 13.27 -0.45
C THR A 883 -27.90 14.00 -1.78
N HIS A 884 -26.67 14.48 -2.04
CA HIS A 884 -26.30 15.08 -3.33
C HIS A 884 -26.16 14.03 -4.43
N VAL A 885 -25.94 12.77 -4.05
CA VAL A 885 -25.83 11.63 -4.97
C VAL A 885 -27.08 10.76 -4.89
N LEU A 886 -27.36 10.00 -5.96
CA LEU A 886 -28.43 9.02 -5.96
C LEU A 886 -28.20 7.94 -4.89
N ASN A 887 -29.07 7.88 -3.88
CA ASN A 887 -28.95 7.00 -2.74
C ASN A 887 -29.63 5.65 -3.00
N GLN A 888 -28.99 4.78 -3.78
CA GLN A 888 -29.61 3.54 -4.28
C GLN A 888 -29.04 2.24 -3.69
N TRP A 889 -27.97 2.32 -2.89
CA TRP A 889 -27.28 1.14 -2.36
C TRP A 889 -27.56 0.95 -0.87
N THR A 890 -28.10 -0.19 -0.45
CA THR A 890 -28.52 -0.44 0.93
C THR A 890 -27.45 -0.09 1.97
N TYR A 891 -26.24 -0.65 1.81
CA TYR A 891 -25.20 -0.44 2.82
C TYR A 891 -24.66 0.99 2.83
N HIS A 892 -24.67 1.68 1.70
CA HIS A 892 -24.22 3.07 1.61
C HIS A 892 -25.26 4.03 2.15
N ALA A 893 -26.55 3.74 1.96
CA ALA A 893 -27.64 4.48 2.59
C ALA A 893 -27.52 4.46 4.13
N ARG A 894 -27.12 3.34 4.72
CA ARG A 894 -26.82 3.25 6.16
C ARG A 894 -25.67 4.17 6.58
N LEU A 895 -24.61 4.27 5.76
CA LEU A 895 -23.46 5.15 6.05
C LEU A 895 -23.86 6.61 6.06
N TYR A 896 -24.66 7.04 5.08
CA TYR A 896 -25.20 8.41 5.02
C TYR A 896 -26.10 8.71 6.22
N ALA A 897 -27.02 7.81 6.55
CA ALA A 897 -27.90 7.95 7.69
C ALA A 897 -27.13 7.98 9.01
N ALA A 898 -26.12 7.12 9.18
CA ALA A 898 -25.25 7.12 10.35
C ALA A 898 -24.47 8.44 10.48
N ALA A 899 -23.90 8.94 9.37
CA ALA A 899 -23.21 10.23 9.34
C ALA A 899 -24.17 11.37 9.75
N LYS A 900 -25.39 11.40 9.19
CA LYS A 900 -26.42 12.39 9.55
C LYS A 900 -26.74 12.33 11.05
N TYR A 901 -26.97 11.16 11.63
CA TYR A 901 -27.24 11.00 13.05
C TYR A 901 -26.08 11.49 13.94
N VAL A 902 -24.85 11.17 13.57
CA VAL A 902 -23.65 11.59 14.31
C VAL A 902 -23.52 13.11 14.35
N THR A 903 -23.96 13.85 13.30
CA THR A 903 -23.91 15.32 13.29
C THR A 903 -24.79 15.94 14.37
N GLU A 904 -25.76 15.21 14.91
CA GLU A 904 -26.68 15.67 15.95
C GLU A 904 -26.19 15.35 17.37
N ARG A 905 -25.04 14.65 17.50
CA ARG A 905 -24.51 14.15 18.76
C ARG A 905 -23.12 14.69 19.05
N LYS A 906 -22.89 15.29 20.22
CA LYS A 906 -21.56 15.80 20.65
C LYS A 906 -20.62 14.71 21.16
N ASP A 907 -21.17 13.63 21.66
CA ASP A 907 -20.43 12.49 22.26
C ASP A 907 -20.08 11.39 21.25
N MET A 908 -20.55 11.52 20.00
CA MET A 908 -20.32 10.53 18.94
C MET A 908 -19.45 11.09 17.82
N GLU A 909 -18.53 10.23 17.31
CA GLU A 909 -17.75 10.50 16.09
C GLU A 909 -17.86 9.32 15.14
N LEU A 910 -17.80 9.60 13.83
CA LEU A 910 -17.87 8.57 12.80
C LEU A 910 -16.46 8.27 12.26
N VAL A 911 -16.10 6.99 12.30
CA VAL A 911 -14.88 6.46 11.70
C VAL A 911 -15.29 5.50 10.59
N GLN A 912 -15.05 5.90 9.33
CA GLN A 912 -15.47 5.10 8.17
C GLN A 912 -14.39 4.13 7.73
N LEU A 913 -14.74 2.84 7.65
CA LEU A 913 -13.93 1.80 7.00
C LEU A 913 -14.21 1.79 5.50
N VAL A 914 -13.17 1.98 4.70
CA VAL A 914 -13.26 2.13 3.24
C VAL A 914 -12.42 1.05 2.57
N SER A 915 -13.04 0.22 1.75
CA SER A 915 -12.32 -0.82 0.99
C SER A 915 -11.58 -0.20 -0.19
N PHE A 916 -10.27 -0.42 -0.26
CA PHE A 916 -9.50 -0.07 -1.44
C PHE A 916 -10.00 -0.87 -2.67
N GLY A 917 -10.08 -0.24 -3.83
CA GLY A 917 -10.62 -0.86 -5.04
C GLY A 917 -12.15 -0.90 -5.11
N CYS A 918 -12.88 -0.37 -4.12
CA CYS A 918 -14.32 -0.25 -4.17
C CYS A 918 -14.75 1.03 -4.89
N GLY A 919 -15.26 0.92 -6.11
CA GLY A 919 -15.73 2.07 -6.89
C GLY A 919 -16.90 2.82 -6.25
N VAL A 920 -17.75 2.14 -5.48
CA VAL A 920 -18.88 2.79 -4.78
C VAL A 920 -18.40 3.61 -3.60
N ASP A 921 -17.33 3.18 -2.90
CA ASP A 921 -16.74 3.96 -1.82
C ASP A 921 -16.14 5.28 -2.30
N ALA A 922 -15.69 5.37 -3.55
CA ALA A 922 -15.19 6.62 -4.10
C ALA A 922 -16.24 7.74 -4.07
N ILE A 923 -17.52 7.40 -4.24
CA ILE A 923 -18.65 8.34 -4.14
C ILE A 923 -19.10 8.50 -2.68
N THR A 924 -19.20 7.38 -1.96
CA THR A 924 -19.73 7.35 -0.59
C THR A 924 -18.87 8.16 0.38
N THR A 925 -17.55 8.12 0.22
CA THR A 925 -16.64 8.87 1.09
C THR A 925 -16.81 10.38 0.96
N ASP A 926 -17.08 10.88 -0.23
CA ASP A 926 -17.27 12.32 -0.44
C ASP A 926 -18.59 12.79 0.14
N GLU A 927 -19.67 12.04 -0.05
CA GLU A 927 -21.00 12.36 0.53
C GLU A 927 -20.97 12.30 2.07
N VAL A 928 -20.37 11.24 2.67
CA VAL A 928 -20.24 11.14 4.15
C VAL A 928 -19.43 12.30 4.70
N ARG A 929 -18.34 12.69 4.01
CA ARG A 929 -17.53 13.84 4.41
C ARG A 929 -18.35 15.11 4.40
N GLU A 930 -19.06 15.39 3.33
CA GLU A 930 -19.88 16.60 3.20
C GLU A 930 -20.97 16.67 4.28
N ILE A 931 -21.63 15.57 4.57
CA ILE A 931 -22.61 15.49 5.68
C ILE A 931 -21.95 15.87 7.01
N LEU A 932 -20.80 15.30 7.35
CA LEU A 932 -20.13 15.54 8.62
C LEU A 932 -19.58 16.98 8.71
N GLU A 933 -18.84 17.43 7.68
CA GLU A 933 -18.21 18.75 7.65
C GLU A 933 -19.24 19.89 7.64
N SER A 934 -20.45 19.66 7.10
CA SER A 934 -21.56 20.64 7.14
C SER A 934 -21.99 21.05 8.57
N LYS A 935 -21.59 20.25 9.57
CA LYS A 935 -21.87 20.46 10.99
C LYS A 935 -20.58 20.48 11.84
N ASN A 936 -19.45 20.80 11.23
CA ASN A 936 -18.13 20.90 11.85
C ASN A 936 -17.68 19.60 12.56
N LYS A 937 -18.11 18.43 12.07
CA LYS A 937 -17.61 17.14 12.53
C LYS A 937 -16.39 16.72 11.71
N ILE A 938 -15.39 16.15 12.37
CA ILE A 938 -14.17 15.67 11.72
C ILE A 938 -14.46 14.38 10.95
N TYR A 939 -14.19 14.38 9.64
CA TYR A 939 -14.28 13.16 8.85
C TYR A 939 -13.03 12.29 9.02
N THR A 940 -13.19 11.11 9.58
CA THR A 940 -12.09 10.14 9.76
C THR A 940 -12.31 8.90 8.91
N GLN A 941 -11.42 8.70 7.94
CA GLN A 941 -11.42 7.58 7.02
C GLN A 941 -10.28 6.60 7.34
N ILE A 942 -10.57 5.31 7.43
CA ILE A 942 -9.59 4.24 7.54
C ILE A 942 -9.70 3.35 6.30
N LYS A 943 -8.64 3.30 5.51
CA LYS A 943 -8.56 2.41 4.35
C LYS A 943 -8.21 1.00 4.79
N ILE A 944 -9.03 0.03 4.35
CA ILE A 944 -8.81 -1.40 4.56
C ILE A 944 -8.58 -2.10 3.23
N ASP A 945 -7.68 -3.05 3.22
CA ASP A 945 -7.29 -3.83 2.06
C ASP A 945 -6.75 -5.19 2.48
N GLU A 946 -6.14 -5.94 1.56
CA GLU A 946 -5.41 -7.19 1.86
C GLU A 946 -4.43 -7.03 3.03
N ILE A 947 -3.92 -5.84 3.19
CA ILE A 947 -3.04 -5.44 4.28
C ILE A 947 -3.50 -4.10 4.81
N THR A 948 -3.51 -3.96 6.13
CA THR A 948 -3.75 -2.68 6.78
C THR A 948 -2.60 -2.39 7.73
N ASN A 949 -2.01 -1.22 7.59
CA ASN A 949 -1.00 -0.71 8.51
C ASN A 949 -1.68 -0.21 9.79
N LEU A 950 -1.69 -1.03 10.83
CA LEU A 950 -2.28 -0.66 12.12
C LEU A 950 -1.56 0.53 12.78
N GLY A 951 -0.31 0.79 12.45
CA GLY A 951 0.41 1.99 12.90
C GLY A 951 -0.23 3.28 12.36
N ALA A 952 -0.55 3.32 11.07
CA ALA A 952 -1.26 4.43 10.44
C ALA A 952 -2.67 4.62 11.02
N VAL A 953 -3.38 3.51 11.24
CA VAL A 953 -4.69 3.54 11.91
C VAL A 953 -4.58 4.14 13.31
N LYS A 954 -3.59 3.71 14.10
CA LYS A 954 -3.32 4.23 15.45
C LYS A 954 -3.08 5.74 15.43
N ILE A 955 -2.28 6.23 14.47
CA ILE A 955 -2.01 7.67 14.32
C ILE A 955 -3.29 8.44 14.01
N ARG A 956 -4.13 7.95 13.07
CA ARG A 956 -5.40 8.60 12.72
C ARG A 956 -6.36 8.69 13.90
N ILE A 957 -6.52 7.61 14.64
CA ILE A 957 -7.40 7.58 15.82
C ILE A 957 -6.85 8.50 16.92
N ARG A 958 -5.54 8.50 17.19
CA ARG A 958 -4.91 9.44 18.16
C ARG A 958 -5.05 10.90 17.72
N SER A 959 -4.93 11.19 16.43
CA SER A 959 -5.14 12.54 15.90
C SER A 959 -6.57 13.00 16.07
N LEU A 960 -7.56 12.11 15.82
CA LEU A 960 -8.97 12.40 16.07
C LEU A 960 -9.22 12.70 17.56
N LEU A 961 -8.75 11.83 18.46
CA LEU A 961 -8.90 12.03 19.90
C LEU A 961 -8.23 13.32 20.38
N ALA A 962 -7.04 13.64 19.90
CA ALA A 962 -6.34 14.87 20.25
C ALA A 962 -7.06 16.14 19.73
N ALA A 963 -7.71 16.09 18.58
CA ALA A 963 -8.54 17.18 18.09
C ALA A 963 -9.78 17.39 18.97
N LEU A 964 -10.43 16.29 19.38
CA LEU A 964 -11.61 16.34 20.27
C LEU A 964 -11.33 16.78 21.73
N GLU A 965 -10.06 16.73 22.18
CA GLU A 965 -9.66 17.23 23.50
C GLU A 965 -9.41 18.75 23.49
N ASN A 966 -9.22 19.37 22.33
CA ASN A 966 -8.95 20.80 22.19
C ASN A 966 -10.21 21.62 21.84
N ASP A 967 -11.33 20.95 21.48
CA ASP A 967 -12.67 21.52 21.37
C ASP A 967 -13.39 21.51 22.73
#